data_a36b85983004922946cc4257adcbe978
#
_entry.id   a36b85983004922946cc4257adcbe978
#
_cell.length_a   1.000
_cell.length_b   1.000
_cell.length_c   1.000
_cell.angle_alpha   90.00
_cell.angle_beta   90.00
_cell.angle_gamma   90.00
#
_symmetry.space_group_name_H-M   'P 1'
#
loop_
_entity.id
_entity.type
_entity.pdbx_description
1 polymer ?
#
loop_
_entity_poly.entity_id
_entity_poly.type
_entity_poly.pdbx_seq_one_letter_code
_entity_poly.pdbx_strand_id
1 'polypeptide(L)'
;MKPKIPKINQSFQFAAIENFVHLQSMVSIRLRNRHIGAYLLKQSKSTPWQLVFGFACEGIHSFLSAQEVDEVFDQVESGLKDFPANESITFHLSAFCADKDRQIRLANLVEAAPSDEVKFLLMGERQRIQELASTGLREPKNLKVYFTYTFGSSEREYADWTERALSKMENFLIYLKGDSGANQGAKLEQILKSAFNNGYLVWEQLFLNKLKLKISPLNEFELWQSLWSRLNPYSKAIEIPQLLILNEYGLQEEIHSQVHSTTLLFADSTPIADRKWVYNAGKYTSVLSFWDKPAGWKDKQQQLHYLWDIVARDLIRDTEIFCQISPANPALVRTTMQRLIKQSTTATKAADERQDVDVAAKINARRSVEAQESLYEGAVPFHTGIVFLVHRSSLDELDEASRQIENFFLRPAWVARETEVAWQIWLQTLPIVTEKLLTFGYANRRLVYLSKELPGLIPLITTFSPDTDGLELIGEDGGTPVHLDFFKSEGKHLGVFGTTRSGKSVLVSGILTHALARNVPVVALDYPKPDGTSTFTDYSNFVSPLGQYFDVSAEAINLFERPTLSSLTVEEAAMRFEDYKDFLSGCLLAMVVGIGTEEIIKTTIRTLLYCMVNNFFANPDILERYRLAELAGLGSPSWQDIPTLKDYLKFCNLTEISNLLQLEEGVDWHLVPKALEQIRLRLTYWVNSRVGRAISSPSTVQSDSMLLVFALRQVSQSEDAAILSLVAYAAALRRAMASRMSIFFIDESPILFQFPEIAQLVAMLCANGAKAGIRVIIAAQDPNTMASAGKVGAQILQNLSLRLIGRIQRTATASFAQIFGYPYEIISQCERFLPNKQGVFTQWLLDDAGIYTFTRYYPAYIQLAVVANNPDEQAIRAEY
;
A
#
# COMPACT_ATOMS: atom_id res chain seq x y z
N MET A 1 -35.34 -5.22 -2.78
CA MET A 1 -36.23 -5.12 -3.99
C MET A 1 -35.62 -6.00 -5.07
N LYS A 2 -36.36 -6.94 -5.66
CA LYS A 2 -35.87 -7.69 -6.83
C LYS A 2 -35.71 -6.70 -7.99
N PRO A 3 -34.56 -6.65 -8.68
CA PRO A 3 -34.36 -5.76 -9.81
C PRO A 3 -35.39 -6.07 -10.89
N LYS A 4 -36.01 -5.02 -11.44
CA LYS A 4 -36.97 -5.16 -12.57
C LYS A 4 -36.19 -5.62 -13.79
N ILE A 5 -36.46 -6.80 -14.30
CA ILE A 5 -35.86 -7.30 -15.55
C ILE A 5 -36.31 -6.36 -16.68
N PRO A 6 -35.42 -5.81 -17.49
CA PRO A 6 -35.75 -4.91 -18.58
C PRO A 6 -36.59 -5.65 -19.65
N LYS A 7 -37.54 -4.96 -20.23
CA LYS A 7 -38.30 -5.50 -21.37
C LYS A 7 -37.40 -5.50 -22.60
N ILE A 8 -37.15 -6.67 -23.15
CA ILE A 8 -36.34 -6.88 -24.35
C ILE A 8 -37.22 -6.62 -25.57
N ASN A 9 -36.77 -5.81 -26.52
CA ASN A 9 -37.40 -5.74 -27.84
C ASN A 9 -37.17 -7.06 -28.57
N GLN A 10 -38.23 -7.79 -28.90
CA GLN A 10 -38.25 -9.19 -29.34
C GLN A 10 -37.56 -9.48 -30.69
N SER A 11 -36.83 -8.58 -31.28
CA SER A 11 -36.23 -8.74 -32.62
C SER A 11 -34.80 -9.30 -32.67
N PHE A 12 -34.16 -9.56 -31.52
CA PHE A 12 -32.83 -10.13 -31.46
C PHE A 12 -32.83 -11.54 -30.89
N GLN A 13 -32.70 -12.53 -31.77
CA GLN A 13 -32.29 -13.88 -31.33
C GLN A 13 -30.77 -13.89 -31.18
N PHE A 14 -30.29 -13.86 -29.95
CA PHE A 14 -28.89 -14.12 -29.67
C PHE A 14 -28.57 -15.59 -29.85
N ALA A 15 -27.47 -15.92 -30.53
CA ALA A 15 -26.93 -17.27 -30.49
C ALA A 15 -26.66 -17.65 -29.03
N ALA A 16 -26.84 -18.91 -28.69
CA ALA A 16 -26.60 -19.38 -27.34
C ALA A 16 -25.16 -19.01 -26.89
N ILE A 17 -25.00 -18.52 -25.67
CA ILE A 17 -23.71 -18.09 -25.10
C ILE A 17 -22.64 -19.19 -25.24
N GLU A 18 -23.06 -20.42 -25.15
CA GLU A 18 -22.22 -21.63 -25.32
C GLU A 18 -21.47 -21.67 -26.64
N ASN A 19 -21.96 -21.01 -27.69
CA ASN A 19 -21.25 -20.93 -28.98
C ASN A 19 -20.09 -19.94 -28.99
N PHE A 20 -20.01 -19.04 -28.01
CA PHE A 20 -18.97 -18.04 -27.90
C PHE A 20 -17.95 -18.32 -26.81
N VAL A 21 -18.27 -19.18 -25.86
CA VAL A 21 -17.43 -19.52 -24.72
C VAL A 21 -16.76 -20.88 -24.96
N HIS A 22 -15.44 -20.92 -24.85
CA HIS A 22 -14.65 -22.06 -25.28
C HIS A 22 -13.92 -22.80 -24.14
N LEU A 23 -14.32 -22.55 -22.90
CA LEU A 23 -13.74 -23.15 -21.69
C LEU A 23 -14.03 -24.66 -21.66
N GLN A 24 -12.98 -25.46 -21.63
CA GLN A 24 -13.08 -26.93 -21.48
C GLN A 24 -12.88 -27.36 -20.03
N SER A 25 -11.87 -26.80 -19.38
CA SER A 25 -11.54 -27.13 -17.97
C SER A 25 -10.70 -26.02 -17.36
N MET A 26 -10.69 -25.97 -16.04
CA MET A 26 -9.67 -25.28 -15.28
C MET A 26 -8.42 -26.14 -15.15
N VAL A 27 -7.26 -25.50 -15.06
CA VAL A 27 -5.96 -26.19 -14.95
C VAL A 27 -5.20 -25.64 -13.75
N SER A 28 -4.60 -26.53 -12.96
CA SER A 28 -3.62 -26.25 -11.92
C SER A 28 -2.29 -26.86 -12.32
N ILE A 29 -1.24 -26.05 -12.45
CA ILE A 29 0.11 -26.51 -12.75
C ILE A 29 0.98 -26.30 -11.50
N ARG A 30 1.53 -27.40 -10.98
CA ARG A 30 2.37 -27.43 -9.77
C ARG A 30 3.72 -28.04 -10.11
N LEU A 31 4.57 -27.23 -10.75
CA LEU A 31 5.89 -27.64 -11.22
C LEU A 31 6.97 -26.65 -10.76
N ARG A 32 8.16 -27.17 -10.43
CA ARG A 32 9.33 -26.35 -10.05
C ARG A 32 9.01 -25.30 -8.95
N ASN A 33 8.32 -25.71 -7.89
CA ASN A 33 7.89 -24.85 -6.77
C ASN A 33 6.97 -23.68 -7.19
N ARG A 34 6.32 -23.75 -8.35
CA ARG A 34 5.29 -22.80 -8.76
C ARG A 34 3.91 -23.43 -8.71
N HIS A 35 2.93 -22.65 -8.29
CA HIS A 35 1.52 -23.02 -8.32
C HIS A 35 0.77 -21.99 -9.15
N ILE A 36 0.35 -22.36 -10.34
CA ILE A 36 -0.28 -21.49 -11.33
C ILE A 36 -1.56 -22.09 -11.88
N GLY A 37 -2.56 -21.25 -12.09
CA GLY A 37 -3.81 -21.60 -12.74
C GLY A 37 -3.82 -21.24 -14.21
N ALA A 38 -4.68 -21.91 -14.99
CA ALA A 38 -4.99 -21.52 -16.36
C ALA A 38 -6.42 -21.92 -16.75
N TYR A 39 -6.96 -21.26 -17.76
CA TYR A 39 -8.14 -21.69 -18.49
C TYR A 39 -7.69 -22.52 -19.71
N LEU A 40 -8.20 -23.73 -19.85
CA LEU A 40 -7.97 -24.57 -21.02
C LEU A 40 -9.12 -24.37 -22.01
N LEU A 41 -8.81 -23.84 -23.18
CA LEU A 41 -9.78 -23.46 -24.21
C LEU A 41 -9.66 -24.30 -25.46
N LYS A 42 -10.82 -24.56 -26.08
CA LYS A 42 -10.91 -25.19 -27.40
C LYS A 42 -12.24 -24.83 -28.07
N GLN A 43 -12.18 -24.21 -29.23
CA GLN A 43 -13.35 -23.78 -29.96
C GLN A 43 -13.99 -24.93 -30.76
N SER A 44 -13.18 -25.76 -31.44
CA SER A 44 -13.65 -26.88 -32.26
C SER A 44 -12.61 -27.99 -32.32
N LYS A 45 -12.98 -29.13 -32.88
CA LYS A 45 -12.05 -30.26 -33.05
C LYS A 45 -10.83 -29.92 -33.93
N SER A 46 -10.98 -29.02 -34.87
CA SER A 46 -9.93 -28.58 -35.81
C SER A 46 -9.07 -27.42 -35.30
N THR A 47 -9.49 -26.71 -34.26
CA THR A 47 -8.71 -25.61 -33.69
C THR A 47 -7.65 -26.11 -32.71
N PRO A 48 -6.48 -25.43 -32.62
CA PRO A 48 -5.46 -25.76 -31.63
C PRO A 48 -5.99 -25.58 -30.22
N TRP A 49 -5.38 -26.29 -29.26
CA TRP A 49 -5.57 -26.03 -27.85
C TRP A 49 -4.92 -24.69 -27.48
N GLN A 50 -5.62 -23.92 -26.66
CA GLN A 50 -5.14 -22.65 -26.13
C GLN A 50 -5.25 -22.66 -24.61
N LEU A 51 -4.22 -22.18 -23.94
CA LEU A 51 -4.25 -21.89 -22.51
C LEU A 51 -4.20 -20.40 -22.30
N VAL A 52 -4.97 -19.95 -21.33
CA VAL A 52 -4.94 -18.55 -20.86
C VAL A 52 -4.51 -18.54 -19.41
N PHE A 53 -3.35 -17.93 -19.16
CA PHE A 53 -2.81 -17.71 -17.82
C PHE A 53 -3.14 -16.31 -17.35
N GLY A 54 -3.06 -16.10 -16.03
CA GLY A 54 -3.27 -14.79 -15.44
C GLY A 54 -2.20 -14.40 -14.43
N PHE A 55 -1.88 -13.11 -14.41
CA PHE A 55 -1.12 -12.46 -13.35
C PHE A 55 -1.95 -11.37 -12.69
N ALA A 56 -1.84 -11.23 -11.36
CA ALA A 56 -2.07 -9.96 -10.69
C ALA A 56 -0.83 -9.09 -10.88
N CYS A 57 -0.99 -7.83 -11.25
CA CYS A 57 0.10 -6.90 -11.51
C CYS A 57 -0.03 -5.68 -10.61
N GLU A 58 1.05 -5.28 -9.95
CA GLU A 58 1.05 -4.04 -9.14
C GLU A 58 1.03 -2.78 -10.01
N GLY A 59 1.43 -2.91 -11.28
CA GLY A 59 1.51 -1.78 -12.20
C GLY A 59 2.72 -0.88 -11.96
N ILE A 60 2.59 0.35 -12.42
CA ILE A 60 3.59 1.41 -12.32
C ILE A 60 2.97 2.51 -11.45
N HIS A 61 3.72 2.99 -10.47
CA HIS A 61 3.22 4.02 -9.58
C HIS A 61 2.90 5.33 -10.31
N SER A 62 1.80 5.98 -9.94
CA SER A 62 1.29 7.18 -10.63
C SER A 62 2.18 8.41 -10.45
N PHE A 63 2.98 8.48 -9.39
CA PHE A 63 3.91 9.58 -9.13
C PHE A 63 5.33 9.17 -9.44
N LEU A 64 5.84 9.61 -10.58
CA LEU A 64 7.22 9.41 -11.01
C LEU A 64 7.87 10.78 -11.28
N SER A 65 9.17 10.89 -11.00
CA SER A 65 9.99 12.01 -11.46
C SER A 65 10.14 11.96 -12.99
N ALA A 66 10.50 13.07 -13.61
CA ALA A 66 10.70 13.12 -15.07
C ALA A 66 11.73 12.10 -15.57
N GLN A 67 12.80 11.85 -14.79
CA GLN A 67 13.79 10.84 -15.12
C GLN A 67 13.23 9.42 -15.06
N GLU A 68 12.47 9.11 -13.99
CA GLU A 68 11.82 7.81 -13.83
C GLU A 68 10.79 7.54 -14.92
N VAL A 69 10.06 8.57 -15.37
CA VAL A 69 9.12 8.45 -16.49
C VAL A 69 9.86 8.03 -17.76
N ASP A 70 11.00 8.65 -18.06
CA ASP A 70 11.80 8.30 -19.24
C ASP A 70 12.31 6.85 -19.16
N GLU A 71 12.86 6.46 -18.00
CA GLU A 71 13.36 5.10 -17.77
C GLU A 71 12.24 4.04 -17.90
N VAL A 72 11.09 4.28 -17.27
CA VAL A 72 9.92 3.38 -17.30
C VAL A 72 9.37 3.28 -18.72
N PHE A 73 9.25 4.40 -19.42
CA PHE A 73 8.74 4.43 -20.78
C PHE A 73 9.63 3.62 -21.73
N ASP A 74 10.94 3.85 -21.70
CA ASP A 74 11.91 3.15 -22.56
C ASP A 74 12.00 1.66 -22.22
N GLN A 75 11.83 1.32 -20.95
CA GLN A 75 11.77 -0.06 -20.47
C GLN A 75 10.51 -0.79 -20.98
N VAL A 76 9.33 -0.17 -20.90
CA VAL A 76 8.08 -0.74 -21.42
C VAL A 76 8.18 -0.92 -22.94
N GLU A 77 8.67 0.10 -23.66
CA GLU A 77 8.88 -0.01 -25.11
C GLU A 77 9.84 -1.14 -25.47
N SER A 78 10.96 -1.25 -24.77
CA SER A 78 11.95 -2.30 -25.01
C SER A 78 11.37 -3.69 -24.74
N GLY A 79 10.63 -3.85 -23.64
CA GLY A 79 9.99 -5.12 -23.31
C GLY A 79 8.93 -5.55 -24.32
N LEU A 80 8.19 -4.60 -24.89
CA LEU A 80 7.21 -4.89 -25.94
C LEU A 80 7.84 -5.52 -27.19
N LYS A 81 9.10 -5.20 -27.50
CA LYS A 81 9.80 -5.75 -28.69
C LYS A 81 10.08 -7.25 -28.58
N ASP A 82 10.10 -7.79 -27.37
CA ASP A 82 10.39 -9.20 -27.08
C ASP A 82 9.11 -10.07 -26.95
N PHE A 83 7.94 -9.55 -27.32
CA PHE A 83 6.68 -10.29 -27.19
C PHE A 83 6.66 -11.52 -28.10
N PRO A 84 6.17 -12.67 -27.59
CA PRO A 84 6.04 -13.89 -28.36
C PRO A 84 5.15 -13.70 -29.59
N ALA A 85 5.62 -14.17 -30.74
CA ALA A 85 4.86 -14.13 -31.97
C ALA A 85 3.57 -14.96 -31.86
N ASN A 86 2.52 -14.53 -32.55
CA ASN A 86 1.19 -15.19 -32.60
C ASN A 86 0.39 -15.26 -31.32
N GLU A 87 0.96 -14.89 -30.17
CA GLU A 87 0.26 -14.85 -28.90
C GLU A 87 -0.38 -13.47 -28.67
N SER A 88 -1.30 -13.41 -27.71
CA SER A 88 -1.97 -12.18 -27.29
C SER A 88 -1.87 -11.99 -25.80
N ILE A 89 -1.82 -10.73 -25.38
CA ILE A 89 -1.88 -10.32 -23.99
C ILE A 89 -3.01 -9.32 -23.82
N THR A 90 -3.75 -9.47 -22.75
CA THR A 90 -4.83 -8.57 -22.36
C THR A 90 -4.54 -7.96 -21.01
N PHE A 91 -4.36 -6.66 -20.94
CA PHE A 91 -4.31 -5.89 -19.72
C PHE A 91 -5.73 -5.50 -19.34
N HIS A 92 -6.14 -5.87 -18.16
CA HIS A 92 -7.46 -5.59 -17.61
C HIS A 92 -7.32 -4.79 -16.34
N LEU A 93 -7.60 -3.49 -16.43
CA LEU A 93 -7.72 -2.62 -15.27
C LEU A 93 -9.20 -2.48 -14.93
N SER A 94 -9.57 -2.85 -13.70
CA SER A 94 -10.90 -2.66 -13.17
C SER A 94 -10.90 -1.62 -12.06
N ALA A 95 -11.86 -0.71 -12.10
CA ALA A 95 -12.08 0.33 -11.11
C ALA A 95 -13.54 0.29 -10.67
N PHE A 96 -13.80 -0.26 -9.50
CA PHE A 96 -15.14 -0.41 -8.94
C PHE A 96 -15.24 0.21 -7.56
N CYS A 97 -16.33 0.96 -7.33
CA CYS A 97 -16.69 1.41 -5.99
C CYS A 97 -17.06 0.21 -5.13
N ALA A 98 -16.19 -0.21 -4.25
CA ALA A 98 -16.35 -1.40 -3.44
C ALA A 98 -15.73 -1.23 -2.05
N ASP A 99 -16.32 -1.86 -1.04
CA ASP A 99 -15.85 -1.84 0.33
C ASP A 99 -15.81 -3.24 0.98
N LYS A 100 -16.31 -4.27 0.30
CA LYS A 100 -16.56 -5.60 0.86
C LYS A 100 -15.34 -6.20 1.58
N ASP A 101 -14.17 -6.14 0.97
CA ASP A 101 -12.95 -6.71 1.55
C ASP A 101 -12.52 -5.93 2.82
N ARG A 102 -12.65 -4.60 2.79
CA ARG A 102 -12.38 -3.77 3.96
C ARG A 102 -13.38 -4.03 5.07
N GLN A 103 -14.67 -4.17 4.74
CA GLN A 103 -15.72 -4.47 5.70
C GLN A 103 -15.48 -5.80 6.43
N ILE A 104 -15.00 -6.83 5.73
CA ILE A 104 -14.65 -8.13 6.34
C ILE A 104 -13.47 -7.94 7.31
N ARG A 105 -12.40 -7.26 6.91
CA ARG A 105 -11.22 -7.02 7.77
C ARG A 105 -11.59 -6.21 9.02
N LEU A 106 -12.35 -5.14 8.86
CA LEU A 106 -12.81 -4.33 9.99
C LEU A 106 -13.78 -5.10 10.89
N ALA A 107 -14.64 -5.98 10.33
CA ALA A 107 -15.50 -6.84 11.15
C ALA A 107 -14.68 -7.77 12.05
N ASN A 108 -13.66 -8.42 11.52
CA ASN A 108 -12.74 -9.26 12.30
C ASN A 108 -12.02 -8.43 13.39
N LEU A 109 -11.65 -7.19 13.08
CA LEU A 109 -11.00 -6.30 14.03
C LEU A 109 -11.97 -5.85 15.13
N VAL A 110 -13.25 -5.60 14.82
CA VAL A 110 -14.30 -5.30 15.79
C VAL A 110 -14.52 -6.48 16.73
N GLU A 111 -14.54 -7.71 16.20
CA GLU A 111 -14.67 -8.93 17.04
C GLU A 111 -13.49 -9.12 17.99
N ALA A 112 -12.27 -8.80 17.53
CA ALA A 112 -11.05 -8.92 18.32
C ALA A 112 -10.83 -7.78 19.32
N ALA A 113 -11.52 -6.65 19.17
CA ALA A 113 -11.30 -5.46 19.99
C ALA A 113 -11.67 -5.67 21.47
N PRO A 114 -10.82 -5.20 22.40
CA PRO A 114 -10.91 -5.53 23.83
C PRO A 114 -12.01 -4.77 24.58
N SER A 115 -12.52 -3.66 24.06
CA SER A 115 -13.56 -2.86 24.73
C SER A 115 -14.65 -2.41 23.76
N ASP A 116 -15.82 -2.06 24.30
CA ASP A 116 -16.95 -1.63 23.51
C ASP A 116 -16.74 -0.23 22.91
N GLU A 117 -15.96 0.63 23.56
CA GLU A 117 -15.60 1.95 23.05
C GLU A 117 -14.73 1.83 21.80
N VAL A 118 -13.75 0.94 21.81
CA VAL A 118 -12.90 0.67 20.63
C VAL A 118 -13.72 0.02 19.51
N LYS A 119 -14.63 -0.92 19.83
CA LYS A 119 -15.57 -1.47 18.85
C LYS A 119 -16.43 -0.37 18.22
N PHE A 120 -16.91 0.56 19.02
CA PHE A 120 -17.75 1.66 18.56
C PHE A 120 -16.99 2.58 17.57
N LEU A 121 -15.74 2.92 17.87
CA LEU A 121 -14.89 3.67 16.94
C LEU A 121 -14.69 2.93 15.61
N LEU A 122 -14.42 1.63 15.65
CA LEU A 122 -14.25 0.81 14.44
C LEU A 122 -15.55 0.64 13.66
N MET A 123 -16.70 0.54 14.34
CA MET A 123 -18.00 0.53 13.67
C MET A 123 -18.27 1.86 12.94
N GLY A 124 -17.87 2.98 13.55
CA GLY A 124 -17.91 4.28 12.89
C GLY A 124 -17.01 4.32 11.64
N GLU A 125 -15.81 3.73 11.69
CA GLU A 125 -14.94 3.60 10.53
C GLU A 125 -15.59 2.75 9.43
N ARG A 126 -16.20 1.61 9.78
CA ARG A 126 -16.95 0.77 8.83
C ARG A 126 -18.05 1.54 8.12
N GLN A 127 -18.84 2.30 8.88
CA GLN A 127 -19.88 3.14 8.31
C GLN A 127 -19.31 4.19 7.35
N ARG A 128 -18.19 4.83 7.73
CA ARG A 128 -17.52 5.84 6.90
C ARG A 128 -17.00 5.24 5.59
N ILE A 129 -16.39 4.06 5.65
CA ILE A 129 -15.92 3.33 4.46
C ILE A 129 -17.07 2.98 3.53
N GLN A 130 -18.21 2.52 4.06
CA GLN A 130 -19.41 2.24 3.28
C GLN A 130 -19.94 3.52 2.58
N GLU A 131 -19.95 4.64 3.28
CA GLU A 131 -20.33 5.93 2.72
C GLU A 131 -19.38 6.34 1.58
N LEU A 132 -18.07 6.25 1.78
CA LEU A 132 -17.08 6.57 0.75
C LEU A 132 -17.24 5.70 -0.50
N ALA A 133 -17.50 4.42 -0.35
CA ALA A 133 -17.77 3.53 -1.47
C ALA A 133 -19.09 3.90 -2.18
N SER A 134 -20.16 4.18 -1.43
CA SER A 134 -21.46 4.54 -2.01
C SER A 134 -21.45 5.88 -2.74
N THR A 135 -20.64 6.83 -2.28
CA THR A 135 -20.47 8.15 -2.91
C THR A 135 -19.45 8.16 -4.06
N GLY A 136 -18.74 7.05 -4.29
CA GLY A 136 -17.72 6.93 -5.34
C GLY A 136 -16.38 7.56 -5.00
N LEU A 137 -16.13 7.89 -3.73
CA LEU A 137 -14.85 8.44 -3.26
C LEU A 137 -13.83 7.33 -2.97
N ARG A 138 -14.28 6.09 -2.83
CA ARG A 138 -13.45 4.90 -2.62
C ARG A 138 -13.60 3.94 -3.79
N GLU A 139 -12.55 3.83 -4.58
CA GLU A 139 -12.55 3.04 -5.81
C GLU A 139 -11.27 2.20 -5.92
N PRO A 140 -11.27 0.97 -5.35
CA PRO A 140 -10.16 0.05 -5.51
C PRO A 140 -9.90 -0.25 -6.99
N LYS A 141 -8.65 -0.20 -7.40
CA LYS A 141 -8.21 -0.52 -8.74
C LYS A 141 -7.43 -1.82 -8.73
N ASN A 142 -7.76 -2.71 -9.67
CA ASN A 142 -7.08 -3.99 -9.79
C ASN A 142 -6.60 -4.15 -11.23
N LEU A 143 -5.31 -4.34 -11.40
CA LEU A 143 -4.70 -4.65 -12.68
C LEU A 143 -4.42 -6.14 -12.78
N LYS A 144 -5.08 -6.80 -13.73
CA LYS A 144 -4.82 -8.19 -14.09
C LYS A 144 -4.31 -8.27 -15.51
N VAL A 145 -3.46 -9.24 -15.76
CA VAL A 145 -2.90 -9.47 -17.08
C VAL A 145 -3.17 -10.91 -17.47
N TYR A 146 -3.86 -11.10 -18.61
CA TYR A 146 -4.14 -12.41 -19.18
C TYR A 146 -3.32 -12.60 -20.44
N PHE A 147 -2.68 -13.73 -20.60
CA PHE A 147 -1.89 -14.03 -21.78
C PHE A 147 -2.15 -15.44 -22.28
N THR A 148 -2.04 -15.59 -23.59
CA THR A 148 -2.35 -16.82 -24.28
C THR A 148 -1.10 -17.64 -24.53
N TYR A 149 -1.27 -18.96 -24.59
CA TYR A 149 -0.35 -19.90 -25.20
C TYR A 149 -1.13 -20.83 -26.10
N THR A 150 -0.78 -20.85 -27.39
CA THR A 150 -1.44 -21.68 -28.40
C THR A 150 -0.52 -22.84 -28.78
N PHE A 151 -0.93 -24.08 -28.48
CA PHE A 151 -0.11 -25.25 -28.72
C PHE A 151 0.18 -25.45 -30.23
N GLY A 152 1.47 -25.59 -30.58
CA GLY A 152 1.93 -25.74 -31.94
C GLY A 152 1.98 -24.47 -32.77
N SER A 153 1.85 -23.28 -32.17
CA SER A 153 1.97 -22.01 -32.92
C SER A 153 3.41 -21.69 -33.33
N SER A 154 4.39 -22.02 -32.51
CA SER A 154 5.81 -21.79 -32.76
C SER A 154 6.40 -22.68 -33.81
N GLU A 155 5.87 -23.89 -34.00
CA GLU A 155 6.34 -24.80 -35.03
C GLU A 155 5.86 -24.41 -36.43
N ARG A 156 4.81 -23.58 -36.56
CA ARG A 156 4.22 -23.19 -37.85
C ARG A 156 4.99 -22.11 -38.59
N GLU A 157 5.81 -21.31 -37.91
CA GLU A 157 6.59 -20.24 -38.56
C GLU A 157 7.85 -20.74 -39.29
N TYR A 158 8.45 -21.81 -38.82
CA TYR A 158 9.72 -22.37 -39.34
C TYR A 158 9.57 -23.68 -40.11
N ALA A 159 8.38 -24.29 -40.05
CA ALA A 159 8.14 -25.54 -40.76
C ALA A 159 8.01 -25.30 -42.26
N ASP A 160 8.89 -25.94 -43.03
CA ASP A 160 8.83 -25.99 -44.48
C ASP A 160 7.51 -26.65 -44.93
N TRP A 161 7.06 -26.37 -46.16
CA TRP A 161 5.77 -26.87 -46.68
C TRP A 161 5.64 -28.40 -46.56
N THR A 162 6.75 -29.14 -46.66
CA THR A 162 6.85 -30.59 -46.49
C THR A 162 6.57 -31.04 -45.05
N GLU A 163 7.06 -30.33 -44.05
CA GLU A 163 6.79 -30.62 -42.62
C GLU A 163 5.35 -30.30 -42.25
N ARG A 164 4.75 -29.26 -42.82
CA ARG A 164 3.32 -28.94 -42.67
C ARG A 164 2.41 -30.01 -43.27
N ALA A 165 2.82 -30.64 -44.35
CA ALA A 165 2.10 -31.74 -44.98
C ALA A 165 2.25 -33.03 -44.17
N LEU A 166 3.44 -33.30 -43.63
CA LEU A 166 3.71 -34.45 -42.75
C LEU A 166 2.95 -34.36 -41.43
N SER A 167 2.95 -33.20 -40.78
CA SER A 167 2.20 -33.00 -39.51
C SER A 167 0.68 -33.09 -39.70
N LYS A 168 0.16 -32.66 -40.87
CA LYS A 168 -1.26 -32.89 -41.21
C LYS A 168 -1.55 -34.35 -41.46
N MET A 169 -0.63 -35.08 -42.04
CA MET A 169 -0.77 -36.51 -42.29
C MET A 169 -0.64 -37.35 -41.02
N GLU A 170 0.28 -37.00 -40.12
CA GLU A 170 0.36 -37.62 -38.78
C GLU A 170 -0.90 -37.34 -37.94
N ASN A 171 -1.42 -36.11 -37.95
CA ASN A 171 -2.68 -35.79 -37.27
C ASN A 171 -3.88 -36.54 -37.87
N PHE A 172 -3.88 -36.79 -39.16
CA PHE A 172 -4.90 -37.57 -39.85
C PHE A 172 -4.78 -39.09 -39.55
N LEU A 173 -3.54 -39.61 -39.44
CA LEU A 173 -3.29 -40.99 -39.05
C LEU A 173 -3.63 -41.25 -37.55
N ILE A 174 -3.40 -40.29 -36.66
CA ILE A 174 -3.83 -40.33 -35.25
C ILE A 174 -5.36 -40.33 -35.16
N TYR A 175 -6.02 -39.54 -36.03
CA TYR A 175 -7.49 -39.50 -36.12
C TYR A 175 -8.12 -40.85 -36.56
N LEU A 176 -7.43 -41.58 -37.46
CA LEU A 176 -7.88 -42.89 -37.97
C LEU A 176 -7.64 -44.06 -37.00
N LYS A 177 -6.71 -43.90 -36.03
CA LYS A 177 -6.36 -44.96 -35.05
C LYS A 177 -7.26 -45.10 -33.84
N GLY A 178 -8.37 -44.37 -33.74
CA GLY A 178 -9.33 -44.48 -32.64
C GLY A 178 -8.65 -44.25 -31.26
N ASP A 179 -8.73 -43.06 -30.74
CA ASP A 179 -8.10 -42.66 -29.47
C ASP A 179 -8.60 -43.55 -28.29
N SER A 180 -7.72 -44.34 -27.72
CA SER A 180 -7.90 -44.90 -26.40
C SER A 180 -7.70 -43.79 -25.36
N GLY A 181 -8.48 -43.73 -24.27
CA GLY A 181 -8.42 -42.65 -23.27
C GLY A 181 -7.02 -42.40 -22.69
N ALA A 182 -6.13 -43.41 -22.69
CA ALA A 182 -4.72 -43.26 -22.29
C ALA A 182 -3.91 -42.34 -23.23
N ASN A 183 -4.21 -42.37 -24.53
CA ASN A 183 -3.52 -41.47 -25.48
C ASN A 183 -3.98 -40.02 -25.36
N GLN A 184 -5.23 -39.77 -24.96
CA GLN A 184 -5.74 -38.41 -24.73
C GLN A 184 -5.10 -37.76 -23.49
N GLY A 185 -4.95 -38.51 -22.40
CA GLY A 185 -4.27 -38.06 -21.17
C GLY A 185 -2.81 -37.71 -21.42
N ALA A 186 -2.04 -38.54 -22.12
CA ALA A 186 -0.64 -38.28 -22.46
C ALA A 186 -0.50 -37.06 -23.36
N LYS A 187 -1.42 -36.85 -24.31
CA LYS A 187 -1.42 -35.67 -25.16
C LYS A 187 -1.74 -34.38 -24.39
N LEU A 188 -2.71 -34.37 -23.48
CA LEU A 188 -3.02 -33.24 -22.61
C LEU A 188 -1.86 -32.93 -21.69
N GLU A 189 -1.22 -33.93 -21.13
CA GLU A 189 -0.02 -33.74 -20.30
C GLU A 189 1.10 -33.05 -21.07
N GLN A 190 1.35 -33.48 -22.31
CA GLN A 190 2.33 -32.85 -23.20
C GLN A 190 1.98 -31.38 -23.50
N ILE A 191 0.69 -31.08 -23.77
CA ILE A 191 0.20 -29.73 -24.02
C ILE A 191 0.45 -28.84 -22.80
N LEU A 192 0.10 -29.31 -21.59
CA LEU A 192 0.26 -28.57 -20.36
C LEU A 192 1.74 -28.34 -20.01
N LYS A 193 2.60 -29.35 -20.18
CA LYS A 193 4.06 -29.21 -20.01
C LYS A 193 4.66 -28.20 -20.98
N SER A 194 4.24 -28.24 -22.23
CA SER A 194 4.67 -27.26 -23.24
C SER A 194 4.17 -25.85 -22.90
N ALA A 195 2.92 -25.72 -22.46
CA ALA A 195 2.36 -24.44 -22.05
C ALA A 195 3.09 -23.82 -20.84
N PHE A 196 3.53 -24.65 -19.90
CA PHE A 196 4.35 -24.21 -18.77
C PHE A 196 5.72 -23.72 -19.22
N ASN A 197 6.47 -24.54 -20.01
CA ASN A 197 7.85 -24.24 -20.36
C ASN A 197 7.97 -23.13 -21.45
N ASN A 198 7.16 -23.21 -22.48
CA ASN A 198 7.25 -22.34 -23.68
C ASN A 198 6.22 -21.19 -23.66
N GLY A 199 5.27 -21.23 -22.74
CA GLY A 199 4.27 -20.17 -22.52
C GLY A 199 4.55 -19.42 -21.23
N TYR A 200 4.11 -19.99 -20.10
CA TYR A 200 4.14 -19.32 -18.81
C TYR A 200 5.53 -18.77 -18.44
N LEU A 201 6.58 -19.61 -18.47
CA LEU A 201 7.93 -19.18 -18.07
C LEU A 201 8.48 -18.05 -18.96
N VAL A 202 8.15 -18.05 -20.25
CA VAL A 202 8.58 -16.99 -21.19
C VAL A 202 7.91 -15.66 -20.79
N TRP A 203 6.60 -15.68 -20.53
CA TRP A 203 5.88 -14.49 -20.09
C TRP A 203 6.33 -13.99 -18.73
N GLU A 204 6.53 -14.90 -17.76
CA GLU A 204 7.05 -14.53 -16.44
C GLU A 204 8.40 -13.82 -16.54
N GLN A 205 9.33 -14.35 -17.35
CA GLN A 205 10.63 -13.73 -17.58
C GLN A 205 10.53 -12.36 -18.28
N LEU A 206 9.62 -12.23 -19.25
CA LEU A 206 9.38 -10.97 -19.93
C LEU A 206 8.91 -9.89 -18.91
N PHE A 207 7.95 -10.22 -18.07
CA PHE A 207 7.43 -9.29 -17.07
C PHE A 207 8.49 -8.91 -16.03
N LEU A 208 9.18 -9.88 -15.44
CA LEU A 208 10.12 -9.62 -14.34
C LEU A 208 11.43 -8.99 -14.84
N ASN A 209 11.98 -9.44 -15.97
CA ASN A 209 13.32 -9.04 -16.39
C ASN A 209 13.31 -7.89 -17.44
N LYS A 210 12.30 -7.84 -18.30
CA LYS A 210 12.25 -6.85 -19.40
C LYS A 210 11.34 -5.69 -19.05
N LEU A 211 10.09 -5.96 -18.67
CA LEU A 211 9.15 -4.93 -18.27
C LEU A 211 9.39 -4.47 -16.81
N LYS A 212 10.13 -5.26 -16.00
CA LYS A 212 10.40 -5.04 -14.57
C LYS A 212 9.14 -4.72 -13.76
N LEU A 213 8.03 -5.28 -14.17
CA LEU A 213 6.75 -5.16 -13.44
C LEU A 213 6.66 -6.25 -12.39
N LYS A 214 6.22 -5.87 -11.21
CA LYS A 214 5.93 -6.84 -10.15
C LYS A 214 4.63 -7.56 -10.47
N ILE A 215 4.72 -8.87 -10.58
CA ILE A 215 3.60 -9.75 -10.90
C ILE A 215 3.52 -10.90 -9.90
N SER A 216 2.29 -11.36 -9.67
CA SER A 216 2.00 -12.58 -8.90
C SER A 216 1.14 -13.51 -9.76
N PRO A 217 1.51 -14.78 -9.93
CA PRO A 217 0.71 -15.71 -10.70
C PRO A 217 -0.64 -15.95 -10.02
N LEU A 218 -1.71 -15.97 -10.79
CA LEU A 218 -3.02 -16.36 -10.31
C LEU A 218 -3.14 -17.88 -10.34
N ASN A 219 -3.59 -18.46 -9.22
CA ASN A 219 -3.89 -19.89 -9.14
C ASN A 219 -5.29 -20.21 -9.72
N GLU A 220 -5.65 -21.46 -9.80
CA GLU A 220 -6.93 -21.94 -10.35
C GLU A 220 -8.14 -21.38 -9.60
N PHE A 221 -8.04 -21.22 -8.27
CA PHE A 221 -9.13 -20.71 -7.45
C PHE A 221 -9.33 -19.21 -7.67
N GLU A 222 -8.25 -18.44 -7.74
CA GLU A 222 -8.29 -17.00 -8.00
C GLU A 222 -8.83 -16.70 -9.40
N LEU A 223 -8.44 -17.47 -10.40
CA LEU A 223 -8.98 -17.38 -11.76
C LEU A 223 -10.46 -17.72 -11.80
N TRP A 224 -10.87 -18.82 -11.17
CA TRP A 224 -12.25 -19.23 -11.10
C TRP A 224 -13.11 -18.22 -10.36
N GLN A 225 -12.67 -17.76 -9.20
CA GLN A 225 -13.35 -16.72 -8.43
C GLN A 225 -13.51 -15.42 -9.19
N SER A 226 -12.45 -15.00 -9.93
CA SER A 226 -12.49 -13.79 -10.75
C SER A 226 -13.53 -13.90 -11.86
N LEU A 227 -13.59 -15.04 -12.54
CA LEU A 227 -14.57 -15.31 -13.59
C LEU A 227 -15.99 -15.43 -13.03
N TRP A 228 -16.15 -16.15 -11.92
CA TRP A 228 -17.43 -16.33 -11.24
C TRP A 228 -18.00 -14.99 -10.77
N SER A 229 -17.23 -14.19 -10.05
CA SER A 229 -17.70 -12.91 -9.50
C SER A 229 -18.09 -11.89 -10.57
N ARG A 230 -17.49 -11.98 -11.75
CA ARG A 230 -17.84 -11.14 -12.90
C ARG A 230 -19.22 -11.49 -13.45
N LEU A 231 -19.56 -12.77 -13.45
CA LEU A 231 -20.85 -13.25 -13.98
C LEU A 231 -21.91 -13.34 -12.90
N ASN A 232 -21.53 -13.68 -11.66
CA ASN A 232 -22.41 -13.92 -10.52
C ASN A 232 -21.97 -13.13 -9.27
N PRO A 233 -22.02 -11.79 -9.28
CA PRO A 233 -21.46 -10.95 -8.22
C PRO A 233 -22.16 -11.08 -6.86
N TYR A 234 -23.36 -11.62 -6.83
CA TYR A 234 -24.17 -11.78 -5.61
C TYR A 234 -24.11 -13.18 -5.00
N SER A 235 -23.47 -14.13 -5.66
CA SER A 235 -23.33 -15.51 -5.16
C SER A 235 -21.85 -15.82 -4.84
N LYS A 236 -21.64 -16.64 -3.82
CA LYS A 236 -20.31 -17.16 -3.51
C LYS A 236 -19.88 -18.11 -4.63
N ALA A 237 -18.61 -18.06 -5.01
CA ALA A 237 -18.08 -19.00 -6.00
C ALA A 237 -18.26 -20.44 -5.53
N ILE A 238 -18.78 -21.28 -6.43
CA ILE A 238 -18.86 -22.71 -6.22
C ILE A 238 -17.47 -23.36 -6.43
N GLU A 239 -17.30 -24.58 -5.96
CA GLU A 239 -16.11 -25.38 -6.26
C GLU A 239 -15.92 -25.51 -7.77
N ILE A 240 -14.65 -25.60 -8.20
CA ILE A 240 -14.32 -25.74 -9.63
C ILE A 240 -14.90 -27.08 -10.13
N PRO A 241 -15.81 -27.06 -11.12
CA PRO A 241 -16.51 -28.30 -11.51
C PRO A 241 -15.61 -29.38 -12.09
N GLN A 242 -14.62 -28.94 -12.89
CA GLN A 242 -13.65 -29.84 -13.55
C GLN A 242 -12.27 -29.17 -13.48
N LEU A 243 -11.31 -29.88 -12.89
CA LEU A 243 -9.95 -29.39 -12.67
C LEU A 243 -8.93 -30.42 -13.15
N LEU A 244 -8.03 -29.99 -14.02
CA LEU A 244 -6.86 -30.74 -14.44
C LEU A 244 -5.65 -30.33 -13.63
N ILE A 245 -5.00 -31.23 -12.93
CA ILE A 245 -3.84 -30.95 -12.10
C ILE A 245 -2.61 -31.60 -12.72
N LEU A 246 -1.65 -30.77 -13.13
CA LEU A 246 -0.34 -31.22 -13.58
C LEU A 246 0.68 -31.02 -12.46
N ASN A 247 1.29 -32.09 -12.01
CA ASN A 247 2.35 -32.08 -11.01
C ASN A 247 3.59 -32.86 -11.51
N GLU A 248 4.60 -33.01 -10.66
CA GLU A 248 5.83 -33.76 -10.99
C GLU A 248 5.56 -35.25 -11.26
N TYR A 249 4.44 -35.80 -10.80
CA TYR A 249 4.06 -37.20 -10.97
C TYR A 249 3.20 -37.47 -12.22
N GLY A 250 2.75 -36.39 -12.88
CA GLY A 250 1.92 -36.47 -14.09
C GLY A 250 0.61 -35.72 -14.00
N LEU A 251 -0.31 -36.04 -14.90
CA LEU A 251 -1.62 -35.38 -15.00
C LEU A 251 -2.66 -36.14 -14.17
N GLN A 252 -3.41 -35.38 -13.36
CA GLN A 252 -4.56 -35.88 -12.59
C GLN A 252 -5.80 -35.05 -12.97
N GLU A 253 -6.98 -35.66 -12.84
CA GLU A 253 -8.27 -35.00 -13.07
C GLU A 253 -9.13 -35.08 -11.82
N GLU A 254 -9.67 -33.97 -11.38
CA GLU A 254 -10.66 -33.90 -10.31
C GLU A 254 -11.99 -33.40 -10.89
N ILE A 255 -13.05 -34.18 -10.68
CA ILE A 255 -14.40 -33.87 -11.17
C ILE A 255 -15.33 -33.73 -9.96
N HIS A 256 -15.71 -32.48 -9.67
CA HIS A 256 -16.67 -32.15 -8.61
C HIS A 256 -18.10 -32.02 -9.11
N SER A 257 -18.30 -31.87 -10.42
CA SER A 257 -19.61 -31.82 -11.06
C SER A 257 -19.56 -32.45 -12.46
N GLN A 258 -20.62 -33.15 -12.80
CA GLN A 258 -20.80 -33.66 -14.17
C GLN A 258 -21.35 -32.58 -15.14
N VAL A 259 -21.82 -31.44 -14.60
CA VAL A 259 -22.31 -30.32 -15.40
C VAL A 259 -21.11 -29.51 -15.88
N HIS A 260 -21.09 -29.19 -17.16
CA HIS A 260 -19.99 -28.44 -17.76
C HIS A 260 -19.81 -27.07 -17.09
N SER A 261 -18.55 -26.63 -16.90
CA SER A 261 -18.21 -25.40 -16.21
C SER A 261 -18.88 -24.15 -16.80
N THR A 262 -19.04 -24.08 -18.12
CA THR A 262 -19.74 -22.99 -18.79
C THR A 262 -21.23 -22.93 -18.47
N THR A 263 -21.90 -24.08 -18.39
CA THR A 263 -23.33 -24.12 -18.02
C THR A 263 -23.54 -23.59 -16.61
N LEU A 264 -22.66 -23.96 -15.67
CA LEU A 264 -22.73 -23.50 -14.29
C LEU A 264 -22.43 -22.01 -14.15
N LEU A 265 -21.49 -21.48 -14.92
CA LEU A 265 -21.17 -20.05 -14.90
C LEU A 265 -22.36 -19.13 -15.27
N PHE A 266 -23.26 -19.61 -16.12
CA PHE A 266 -24.39 -18.84 -16.61
C PHE A 266 -25.74 -19.30 -16.04
N ALA A 267 -25.75 -20.24 -15.09
CA ALA A 267 -26.99 -20.82 -14.56
C ALA A 267 -27.82 -19.84 -13.72
N ASP A 268 -27.14 -19.04 -12.86
CA ASP A 268 -27.82 -18.14 -11.93
C ASP A 268 -28.22 -16.80 -12.56
N SER A 269 -27.45 -16.30 -13.51
CA SER A 269 -27.73 -15.04 -14.20
C SER A 269 -27.24 -15.11 -15.65
N THR A 270 -28.18 -15.35 -16.56
CA THR A 270 -27.91 -15.23 -17.99
C THR A 270 -27.88 -13.76 -18.37
N PRO A 271 -26.74 -13.24 -18.90
CA PRO A 271 -26.70 -11.87 -19.38
C PRO A 271 -27.71 -11.62 -20.50
N ILE A 272 -28.33 -10.46 -20.50
CA ILE A 272 -29.29 -9.99 -21.50
C ILE A 272 -28.64 -8.82 -22.23
N ALA A 273 -28.79 -8.75 -23.53
CA ALA A 273 -28.22 -7.66 -24.30
C ALA A 273 -29.26 -7.00 -25.22
N ASP A 274 -29.07 -5.72 -25.43
CA ASP A 274 -29.64 -4.93 -26.50
C ASP A 274 -28.50 -4.45 -27.41
N ARG A 275 -28.79 -3.70 -28.45
CA ARG A 275 -27.77 -3.15 -29.37
C ARG A 275 -26.73 -2.30 -28.66
N LYS A 276 -27.17 -1.50 -27.65
CA LYS A 276 -26.36 -0.46 -27.00
C LYS A 276 -25.84 -0.84 -25.62
N TRP A 277 -26.30 -1.94 -25.05
CA TRP A 277 -25.95 -2.31 -23.69
C TRP A 277 -26.06 -3.82 -23.45
N VAL A 278 -25.36 -4.27 -22.43
CA VAL A 278 -25.50 -5.61 -21.85
C VAL A 278 -25.97 -5.45 -20.43
N TYR A 279 -27.00 -6.20 -20.04
CA TYR A 279 -27.48 -6.24 -18.67
C TYR A 279 -27.04 -7.55 -18.03
N ASN A 280 -26.29 -7.43 -16.94
CA ASN A 280 -25.84 -8.56 -16.16
C ASN A 280 -25.91 -8.22 -14.68
N ALA A 281 -26.47 -9.13 -13.87
CA ALA A 281 -26.45 -9.06 -12.42
C ALA A 281 -26.83 -7.68 -11.84
N GLY A 282 -27.90 -7.06 -12.34
CA GLY A 282 -28.46 -5.81 -11.83
C GLY A 282 -27.84 -4.53 -12.38
N LYS A 283 -26.79 -4.62 -13.21
CA LYS A 283 -26.14 -3.47 -13.85
C LYS A 283 -26.27 -3.50 -15.36
N TYR A 284 -26.47 -2.32 -15.95
CA TYR A 284 -26.33 -2.09 -17.39
C TYR A 284 -24.89 -1.75 -17.70
N THR A 285 -24.36 -2.33 -18.77
CA THR A 285 -23.00 -2.15 -19.24
C THR A 285 -23.02 -1.60 -20.65
N SER A 286 -22.42 -0.45 -20.90
CA SER A 286 -22.11 0.01 -22.25
C SER A 286 -20.67 -0.36 -22.60
N VAL A 287 -20.46 -0.57 -23.89
CA VAL A 287 -19.17 -0.90 -24.49
C VAL A 287 -18.73 0.28 -25.34
N LEU A 288 -17.53 0.84 -25.05
CA LEU A 288 -16.94 1.87 -25.88
C LEU A 288 -15.60 1.38 -26.41
N SER A 289 -15.25 1.74 -27.62
CA SER A 289 -13.98 1.35 -28.24
C SER A 289 -13.32 2.52 -28.96
N PHE A 290 -11.99 2.42 -29.17
CA PHE A 290 -11.25 3.36 -30.02
C PHE A 290 -11.54 3.11 -31.48
N TRP A 291 -11.93 4.17 -32.20
CA TRP A 291 -12.12 4.20 -33.65
C TRP A 291 -10.96 4.88 -34.34
N ASP A 292 -10.39 5.94 -33.74
CA ASP A 292 -9.20 6.61 -34.21
C ASP A 292 -8.14 6.71 -33.12
N LYS A 293 -6.87 6.69 -33.53
CA LYS A 293 -5.72 6.75 -32.64
C LYS A 293 -5.61 8.07 -31.91
N PRO A 294 -5.31 8.07 -30.59
CA PRO A 294 -4.78 9.27 -29.93
C PRO A 294 -3.42 9.64 -30.52
N ALA A 295 -3.14 10.94 -30.55
CA ALA A 295 -1.85 11.49 -30.96
C ALA A 295 -1.68 12.90 -30.40
N GLY A 296 -0.46 13.43 -30.43
CA GLY A 296 -0.19 14.79 -30.03
C GLY A 296 0.16 14.95 -28.57
N TRP A 297 0.67 13.89 -27.93
CA TRP A 297 1.27 13.99 -26.61
C TRP A 297 2.50 14.90 -26.66
N LYS A 298 2.62 15.77 -25.65
CA LYS A 298 3.72 16.74 -25.57
C LYS A 298 5.03 16.09 -25.12
N ASP A 299 4.91 15.11 -24.23
CA ASP A 299 6.01 14.41 -23.60
C ASP A 299 5.62 12.97 -23.23
N LYS A 300 6.59 12.18 -22.79
CA LYS A 300 6.40 10.79 -22.37
C LYS A 300 5.53 10.69 -21.11
N GLN A 301 5.56 11.69 -20.22
CA GLN A 301 4.73 11.69 -19.01
C GLN A 301 3.25 11.77 -19.37
N GLN A 302 2.87 12.73 -20.20
CA GLN A 302 1.48 12.86 -20.68
C GLN A 302 1.04 11.61 -21.44
N GLN A 303 1.94 11.00 -22.20
CA GLN A 303 1.64 9.76 -22.90
C GLN A 303 1.43 8.60 -21.92
N LEU A 304 2.31 8.39 -20.95
CA LEU A 304 2.24 7.28 -19.98
C LEU A 304 0.96 7.38 -19.11
N HIS A 305 0.57 8.59 -18.73
CA HIS A 305 -0.62 8.83 -17.90
C HIS A 305 -1.93 8.95 -18.69
N TYR A 306 -1.90 8.80 -20.01
CA TYR A 306 -3.05 9.11 -20.85
C TYR A 306 -4.35 8.38 -20.45
N LEU A 307 -4.31 7.06 -20.26
CA LEU A 307 -5.46 6.29 -19.80
C LEU A 307 -5.71 6.47 -18.30
N TRP A 308 -4.67 6.68 -17.52
CA TRP A 308 -4.80 6.91 -16.08
C TRP A 308 -5.61 8.16 -15.77
N ASP A 309 -5.37 9.25 -16.47
CA ASP A 309 -6.09 10.50 -16.28
C ASP A 309 -7.60 10.36 -16.46
N ILE A 310 -8.04 9.39 -17.25
CA ILE A 310 -9.45 9.05 -17.42
C ILE A 310 -9.98 8.24 -16.22
N VAL A 311 -9.22 7.23 -15.80
CA VAL A 311 -9.60 6.34 -14.68
C VAL A 311 -9.54 7.06 -13.34
N ALA A 312 -8.62 8.01 -13.18
CA ALA A 312 -8.45 8.77 -11.95
C ALA A 312 -9.56 9.81 -11.69
N ARG A 313 -10.43 10.06 -12.67
CA ARG A 313 -11.51 11.05 -12.54
C ARG A 313 -12.69 10.47 -11.76
N ASP A 314 -13.15 11.19 -10.75
CA ASP A 314 -14.28 10.81 -9.89
C ASP A 314 -15.60 10.60 -10.65
N LEU A 315 -15.72 11.21 -11.84
CA LEU A 315 -16.92 11.11 -12.68
C LEU A 315 -17.06 9.79 -13.45
N ILE A 316 -15.97 9.04 -13.62
CA ILE A 316 -15.94 7.78 -14.38
C ILE A 316 -15.68 6.61 -13.44
N ARG A 317 -16.53 6.44 -12.48
CA ARG A 317 -16.52 5.29 -11.58
C ARG A 317 -17.17 4.06 -12.21
N ASP A 318 -16.93 2.89 -11.61
CA ASP A 318 -17.46 1.61 -12.06
C ASP A 318 -17.14 1.36 -13.55
N THR A 319 -15.87 1.45 -13.92
CA THR A 319 -15.39 1.30 -15.30
C THR A 319 -14.26 0.27 -15.37
N GLU A 320 -14.26 -0.54 -16.42
CA GLU A 320 -13.19 -1.47 -16.74
C GLU A 320 -12.50 -1.04 -18.04
N ILE A 321 -11.19 -1.18 -18.11
CA ILE A 321 -10.39 -0.96 -19.31
C ILE A 321 -9.74 -2.26 -19.72
N PHE A 322 -9.98 -2.67 -20.98
CA PHE A 322 -9.33 -3.80 -21.61
C PHE A 322 -8.42 -3.29 -22.72
N CYS A 323 -7.14 -3.58 -22.64
CA CYS A 323 -6.20 -3.37 -23.71
C CYS A 323 -5.61 -4.72 -24.13
N GLN A 324 -6.00 -5.22 -25.29
CA GLN A 324 -5.45 -6.45 -25.85
C GLN A 324 -4.49 -6.12 -26.98
N ILE A 325 -3.28 -6.62 -26.88
CA ILE A 325 -2.23 -6.44 -27.89
C ILE A 325 -1.74 -7.80 -28.41
N SER A 326 -1.39 -7.83 -29.68
CA SER A 326 -0.69 -8.97 -30.29
C SER A 326 0.23 -8.46 -31.38
N PRO A 327 1.42 -9.05 -31.58
CA PRO A 327 2.34 -8.64 -32.62
C PRO A 327 1.66 -8.67 -34.01
N ALA A 328 1.89 -7.62 -34.80
CA ALA A 328 1.46 -7.56 -36.21
C ALA A 328 2.63 -7.94 -37.11
N ASN A 329 2.34 -8.49 -38.28
CA ASN A 329 3.39 -8.83 -39.24
C ASN A 329 4.04 -7.54 -39.79
N PRO A 330 5.35 -7.29 -39.55
CA PRO A 330 6.00 -6.05 -39.95
C PRO A 330 6.01 -5.85 -41.46
N ALA A 331 6.11 -6.94 -42.26
CA ALA A 331 6.14 -6.85 -43.72
C ALA A 331 4.81 -6.37 -44.30
N LEU A 332 3.68 -6.90 -43.75
CA LEU A 332 2.33 -6.48 -44.15
C LEU A 332 2.07 -5.02 -43.74
N VAL A 333 2.49 -4.63 -42.54
CA VAL A 333 2.33 -3.25 -42.06
C VAL A 333 3.13 -2.28 -42.93
N ARG A 334 4.40 -2.59 -43.27
CA ARG A 334 5.21 -1.79 -44.18
C ARG A 334 4.55 -1.62 -45.56
N THR A 335 4.06 -2.69 -46.13
CA THR A 335 3.36 -2.65 -47.44
C THR A 335 2.11 -1.76 -47.37
N THR A 336 1.34 -1.87 -46.28
CA THR A 336 0.15 -1.02 -46.08
C THR A 336 0.53 0.46 -45.94
N MET A 337 1.58 0.75 -45.16
CA MET A 337 2.09 2.13 -45.00
C MET A 337 2.60 2.72 -46.32
N GLN A 338 3.35 1.94 -47.09
CA GLN A 338 3.78 2.40 -48.39
C GLN A 338 2.62 2.75 -49.32
N ARG A 339 1.53 1.94 -49.27
CA ARG A 339 0.31 2.22 -50.02
C ARG A 339 -0.35 3.52 -49.52
N LEU A 340 -0.45 3.73 -48.24
CA LEU A 340 -1.02 4.95 -47.64
C LEU A 340 -0.19 6.18 -47.98
N ILE A 341 1.13 6.11 -47.91
CA ILE A 341 2.03 7.20 -48.31
C ILE A 341 1.80 7.56 -49.79
N LYS A 342 1.74 6.54 -50.66
CA LYS A 342 1.50 6.78 -52.10
C LYS A 342 0.12 7.41 -52.32
N GLN A 343 -0.92 6.94 -51.69
CA GLN A 343 -2.28 7.51 -51.80
C GLN A 343 -2.34 8.96 -51.25
N SER A 344 -1.79 9.22 -50.09
CA SER A 344 -1.79 10.55 -49.47
C SER A 344 -0.92 11.55 -50.29
N THR A 345 0.23 11.09 -50.80
CA THR A 345 1.07 11.92 -51.67
C THR A 345 0.36 12.26 -53.00
N THR A 346 -0.38 11.29 -53.54
CA THR A 346 -1.16 11.50 -54.79
C THR A 346 -2.30 12.48 -54.52
N ALA A 347 -2.99 12.35 -53.40
CA ALA A 347 -4.05 13.27 -52.99
C ALA A 347 -3.53 14.71 -52.76
N THR A 348 -2.37 14.82 -52.10
CA THR A 348 -1.72 16.15 -51.88
C THR A 348 -1.35 16.80 -53.22
N LYS A 349 -0.74 16.04 -54.15
CA LYS A 349 -0.41 16.58 -55.49
C LYS A 349 -1.65 17.02 -56.26
N ALA A 350 -2.72 16.22 -56.21
CA ALA A 350 -3.97 16.56 -56.90
C ALA A 350 -4.67 17.80 -56.28
N ALA A 351 -4.50 18.04 -54.99
CA ALA A 351 -4.96 19.26 -54.32
C ALA A 351 -4.09 20.46 -54.74
N ASP A 352 -2.77 20.30 -54.73
CA ASP A 352 -1.85 21.37 -55.13
C ASP A 352 -2.07 21.79 -56.61
N GLU A 353 -2.37 20.84 -57.50
CA GLU A 353 -2.71 21.14 -58.91
C GLU A 353 -4.04 21.94 -59.04
N ARG A 354 -4.92 21.82 -58.09
CA ARG A 354 -6.19 22.57 -58.02
C ARG A 354 -6.08 23.88 -57.23
N GLN A 355 -4.88 24.25 -56.80
CA GLN A 355 -4.62 25.39 -55.91
C GLN A 355 -5.42 25.30 -54.56
N ASP A 356 -5.72 24.08 -54.13
CA ASP A 356 -6.34 23.79 -52.84
C ASP A 356 -5.35 23.06 -51.91
N VAL A 357 -5.58 23.11 -50.63
CA VAL A 357 -4.70 22.46 -49.62
C VAL A 357 -5.45 21.37 -48.92
N ASP A 358 -5.20 20.11 -49.27
CA ASP A 358 -5.70 18.97 -48.48
C ASP A 358 -4.78 18.73 -47.25
N VAL A 359 -5.12 19.43 -46.16
CA VAL A 359 -4.39 19.37 -44.90
C VAL A 359 -4.41 17.96 -44.34
N ALA A 360 -5.52 17.22 -44.48
CA ALA A 360 -5.65 15.85 -43.97
C ALA A 360 -4.73 14.88 -44.69
N ALA A 361 -4.65 14.95 -46.04
CA ALA A 361 -3.73 14.16 -46.84
C ALA A 361 -2.27 14.46 -46.47
N LYS A 362 -1.93 15.75 -46.27
CA LYS A 362 -0.57 16.18 -45.92
C LYS A 362 -0.13 15.68 -44.55
N ILE A 363 -1.00 15.75 -43.55
CA ILE A 363 -0.76 15.22 -42.21
C ILE A 363 -0.61 13.69 -42.25
N ASN A 364 -1.49 13.00 -42.98
CA ASN A 364 -1.43 11.54 -43.12
C ASN A 364 -0.17 11.07 -43.85
N ALA A 365 0.26 11.78 -44.88
CA ALA A 365 1.52 11.49 -45.55
C ALA A 365 2.72 11.60 -44.61
N ARG A 366 2.82 12.70 -43.84
CA ARG A 366 3.89 12.93 -42.89
C ARG A 366 3.90 11.85 -41.80
N ARG A 367 2.76 11.59 -41.14
CA ARG A 367 2.67 10.57 -40.10
C ARG A 367 3.00 9.17 -40.58
N SER A 368 2.63 8.83 -41.83
CA SER A 368 2.94 7.53 -42.40
C SER A 368 4.43 7.37 -42.71
N VAL A 369 5.11 8.46 -43.09
CA VAL A 369 6.57 8.48 -43.27
C VAL A 369 7.27 8.31 -41.92
N GLU A 370 6.91 9.10 -40.92
CA GLU A 370 7.46 9.00 -39.54
C GLU A 370 7.29 7.59 -38.97
N ALA A 371 6.12 6.96 -39.16
CA ALA A 371 5.86 5.60 -38.73
C ALA A 371 6.71 4.57 -39.51
N GLN A 372 6.94 4.80 -40.77
CA GLN A 372 7.82 3.94 -41.59
C GLN A 372 9.28 4.06 -41.15
N GLU A 373 9.77 5.27 -40.89
CA GLU A 373 11.10 5.52 -40.33
C GLU A 373 11.27 4.77 -39.01
N SER A 374 10.30 4.89 -38.08
CA SER A 374 10.33 4.16 -36.82
C SER A 374 10.39 2.63 -36.99
N LEU A 375 9.73 2.06 -38.00
CA LEU A 375 9.84 0.63 -38.32
C LEU A 375 11.24 0.24 -38.84
N TYR A 376 11.92 1.12 -39.52
CA TYR A 376 13.32 0.89 -39.94
C TYR A 376 14.30 1.03 -38.75
N GLU A 377 13.98 1.87 -37.79
CA GLU A 377 14.72 2.03 -36.52
C GLU A 377 14.49 0.87 -35.52
N GLY A 378 13.65 -0.12 -35.87
CA GLY A 378 13.43 -1.29 -35.04
C GLY A 378 12.20 -1.25 -34.17
N ALA A 379 11.27 -0.32 -34.38
CA ALA A 379 9.97 -0.38 -33.73
C ALA A 379 9.15 -1.58 -34.22
N VAL A 380 8.44 -2.24 -33.34
CA VAL A 380 7.59 -3.40 -33.65
C VAL A 380 6.12 -2.96 -33.73
N PRO A 381 5.39 -3.36 -34.78
CA PRO A 381 3.97 -3.06 -34.89
C PRO A 381 3.12 -4.07 -34.15
N PHE A 382 2.02 -3.58 -33.56
CA PHE A 382 1.04 -4.37 -32.80
C PHE A 382 -0.38 -4.10 -33.25
N HIS A 383 -1.17 -5.15 -33.38
CA HIS A 383 -2.62 -5.05 -33.43
C HIS A 383 -3.16 -4.84 -32.01
N THR A 384 -3.84 -3.73 -31.79
CA THR A 384 -4.31 -3.32 -30.46
C THR A 384 -5.81 -3.08 -30.47
N GLY A 385 -6.50 -3.70 -29.53
CA GLY A 385 -7.91 -3.46 -29.22
C GLY A 385 -8.03 -2.84 -27.82
N ILE A 386 -8.65 -1.66 -27.74
CA ILE A 386 -8.91 -1.00 -26.44
C ILE A 386 -10.41 -0.80 -26.30
N VAL A 387 -10.93 -1.28 -25.18
CA VAL A 387 -12.37 -1.26 -24.86
C VAL A 387 -12.58 -0.77 -23.44
N PHE A 388 -13.58 0.08 -23.25
CA PHE A 388 -14.09 0.49 -21.95
C PHE A 388 -15.44 -0.16 -21.72
N LEU A 389 -15.62 -0.78 -20.55
CA LEU A 389 -16.92 -1.24 -20.08
C LEU A 389 -17.35 -0.34 -18.94
N VAL A 390 -18.48 0.34 -19.13
CA VAL A 390 -19.06 1.27 -18.15
C VAL A 390 -20.30 0.65 -17.55
N HIS A 391 -20.35 0.54 -16.23
CA HIS A 391 -21.43 -0.14 -15.51
C HIS A 391 -22.25 0.87 -14.72
N ARG A 392 -23.59 0.86 -14.89
CA ARG A 392 -24.52 1.74 -14.15
C ARG A 392 -25.78 0.98 -13.76
N SER A 393 -26.48 1.52 -12.78
CA SER A 393 -27.73 0.94 -12.27
C SER A 393 -28.94 1.27 -13.14
N SER A 394 -28.89 2.37 -13.89
CA SER A 394 -29.93 2.81 -14.80
C SER A 394 -29.39 3.13 -16.19
N LEU A 395 -30.29 3.15 -17.18
CA LEU A 395 -29.93 3.49 -18.56
C LEU A 395 -29.60 4.98 -18.73
N ASP A 396 -30.25 5.85 -17.99
CA ASP A 396 -30.00 7.30 -18.05
C ASP A 396 -28.58 7.62 -17.53
N GLU A 397 -28.19 7.04 -16.38
CA GLU A 397 -26.84 7.16 -15.85
C GLU A 397 -25.79 6.54 -16.79
N LEU A 398 -26.14 5.42 -17.44
CA LEU A 398 -25.27 4.77 -18.41
C LEU A 398 -25.02 5.63 -19.64
N ASP A 399 -26.09 6.26 -20.16
CA ASP A 399 -26.00 7.13 -21.33
C ASP A 399 -25.21 8.41 -21.00
N GLU A 400 -25.36 8.95 -19.80
CA GLU A 400 -24.59 10.10 -19.36
C GLU A 400 -23.09 9.76 -19.20
N ALA A 401 -22.76 8.69 -18.48
CA ALA A 401 -21.39 8.26 -18.27
C ALA A 401 -20.69 7.89 -19.59
N SER A 402 -21.42 7.25 -20.52
CA SER A 402 -20.87 6.94 -21.85
C SER A 402 -20.51 8.20 -22.63
N ARG A 403 -21.39 9.21 -22.63
CA ARG A 403 -21.12 10.51 -23.27
C ARG A 403 -19.98 11.26 -22.62
N GLN A 404 -19.84 11.18 -21.30
CA GLN A 404 -18.70 11.78 -20.59
C GLN A 404 -17.37 11.16 -21.06
N ILE A 405 -17.27 9.83 -21.14
CA ILE A 405 -16.06 9.16 -21.63
C ILE A 405 -15.78 9.55 -23.09
N GLU A 406 -16.75 9.54 -23.98
CA GLU A 406 -16.56 9.98 -25.37
C GLU A 406 -15.99 11.39 -25.46
N ASN A 407 -16.44 12.30 -24.59
CA ASN A 407 -16.01 13.71 -24.56
C ASN A 407 -14.59 13.90 -23.98
N PHE A 408 -14.08 12.97 -23.17
CA PHE A 408 -12.72 13.08 -22.65
C PHE A 408 -11.64 12.83 -23.69
N PHE A 409 -11.96 12.06 -24.73
CA PHE A 409 -11.04 11.77 -25.81
C PHE A 409 -11.09 12.85 -26.87
N LEU A 410 -10.19 13.83 -26.75
CA LEU A 410 -10.10 14.93 -27.71
C LEU A 410 -9.47 14.45 -29.01
N ARG A 411 -9.94 15.02 -30.13
CA ARG A 411 -9.35 14.76 -31.45
C ARG A 411 -7.81 14.90 -31.43
N PRO A 412 -7.04 14.03 -32.12
CA PRO A 412 -7.51 13.06 -33.12
C PRO A 412 -8.06 11.75 -32.56
N ALA A 413 -7.97 11.47 -31.25
CA ALA A 413 -8.58 10.29 -30.69
C ALA A 413 -10.09 10.32 -30.87
N TRP A 414 -10.65 9.17 -31.24
CA TRP A 414 -12.09 9.00 -31.30
C TRP A 414 -12.48 7.71 -30.59
N VAL A 415 -13.18 7.87 -29.49
CA VAL A 415 -13.84 6.79 -28.77
C VAL A 415 -15.34 6.93 -28.98
N ALA A 416 -16.00 5.84 -29.30
CA ALA A 416 -17.41 5.83 -29.51
C ALA A 416 -18.06 4.59 -28.86
N ARG A 417 -19.29 4.76 -28.44
CA ARG A 417 -20.12 3.67 -27.92
C ARG A 417 -20.52 2.72 -29.04
N GLU A 418 -20.42 1.45 -28.74
CA GLU A 418 -20.84 0.38 -29.68
C GLU A 418 -22.35 0.23 -29.68
N THR A 419 -22.93 0.30 -30.87
CA THR A 419 -24.40 0.26 -31.04
C THR A 419 -24.91 -0.97 -31.77
N GLU A 420 -24.02 -1.77 -32.37
CA GLU A 420 -24.38 -2.96 -33.14
C GLU A 420 -23.78 -4.24 -32.57
N VAL A 421 -22.53 -4.17 -32.10
CA VAL A 421 -21.71 -5.34 -31.71
C VAL A 421 -21.32 -5.34 -30.22
N ALA A 422 -21.99 -4.54 -29.40
CA ALA A 422 -21.69 -4.41 -27.98
C ALA A 422 -21.65 -5.78 -27.26
N TRP A 423 -22.63 -6.66 -27.57
CA TRP A 423 -22.68 -8.01 -27.01
C TRP A 423 -21.45 -8.86 -27.35
N GLN A 424 -21.04 -8.87 -28.63
CA GLN A 424 -19.91 -9.66 -29.07
C GLN A 424 -18.61 -9.17 -28.43
N ILE A 425 -18.41 -7.84 -28.36
CA ILE A 425 -17.21 -7.25 -27.71
C ILE A 425 -17.21 -7.55 -26.22
N TRP A 426 -18.36 -7.43 -25.54
CA TRP A 426 -18.47 -7.79 -24.13
C TRP A 426 -18.06 -9.24 -23.88
N LEU A 427 -18.48 -10.19 -24.71
CA LEU A 427 -18.05 -11.59 -24.62
C LEU A 427 -16.53 -11.73 -24.86
N GLN A 428 -15.96 -11.03 -25.85
CA GLN A 428 -14.54 -11.04 -26.15
C GLN A 428 -13.65 -10.48 -25.00
N THR A 429 -14.23 -9.77 -24.04
CA THR A 429 -13.51 -9.33 -22.83
C THR A 429 -13.38 -10.45 -21.79
N LEU A 430 -14.07 -11.58 -21.95
CA LEU A 430 -13.95 -12.73 -21.05
C LEU A 430 -12.68 -13.54 -21.41
N PRO A 431 -11.85 -13.94 -20.44
CA PRO A 431 -10.61 -14.68 -20.69
C PRO A 431 -10.84 -16.13 -21.18
N ILE A 432 -12.10 -16.54 -21.31
CA ILE A 432 -12.54 -17.87 -21.75
C ILE A 432 -13.05 -17.87 -23.19
N VAL A 433 -12.79 -16.78 -23.93
CA VAL A 433 -13.13 -16.63 -25.34
C VAL A 433 -11.86 -16.60 -26.16
N THR A 434 -11.77 -17.44 -27.21
CA THR A 434 -10.57 -17.55 -28.07
C THR A 434 -10.49 -16.44 -29.12
N GLU A 435 -11.59 -15.79 -29.41
CA GLU A 435 -11.64 -14.69 -30.36
C GLU A 435 -10.94 -13.45 -29.80
N LYS A 436 -10.13 -12.80 -30.64
CA LYS A 436 -9.41 -11.59 -30.25
C LYS A 436 -10.37 -10.42 -30.16
N LEU A 437 -10.12 -9.52 -29.20
CA LEU A 437 -10.89 -8.32 -28.97
C LEU A 437 -11.02 -7.48 -30.26
N LEU A 438 -12.24 -6.97 -30.56
CA LEU A 438 -12.58 -6.18 -31.74
C LEU A 438 -12.37 -6.91 -33.10
N THR A 439 -12.47 -8.23 -33.09
CA THR A 439 -12.38 -9.05 -34.33
C THR A 439 -13.74 -9.73 -34.56
N PHE A 440 -14.31 -9.55 -35.76
CA PHE A 440 -15.64 -10.05 -36.14
C PHE A 440 -15.56 -10.78 -37.46
N GLY A 441 -15.49 -12.09 -37.47
CA GLY A 441 -15.39 -12.88 -38.71
C GLY A 441 -14.30 -12.35 -39.64
N TYR A 442 -14.69 -11.67 -40.70
CA TYR A 442 -13.78 -11.09 -41.67
C TYR A 442 -13.33 -9.66 -41.37
N ALA A 443 -13.99 -8.97 -40.42
CA ALA A 443 -13.68 -7.60 -40.03
C ALA A 443 -12.76 -7.55 -38.82
N ASN A 444 -11.61 -6.91 -38.97
CA ASN A 444 -10.69 -6.64 -37.90
C ASN A 444 -10.67 -5.11 -37.63
N ARG A 445 -11.24 -4.67 -36.50
CA ARG A 445 -11.28 -3.26 -36.13
C ARG A 445 -10.16 -2.88 -35.17
N ARG A 446 -9.21 -3.77 -34.95
CA ARG A 446 -8.03 -3.48 -34.14
C ARG A 446 -7.15 -2.46 -34.86
N LEU A 447 -6.72 -1.45 -34.14
CA LEU A 447 -5.81 -0.44 -34.67
C LEU A 447 -4.38 -0.96 -34.61
N VAL A 448 -3.55 -0.49 -35.54
CA VAL A 448 -2.12 -0.83 -35.54
C VAL A 448 -1.35 0.30 -34.86
N TYR A 449 -0.61 -0.03 -33.79
CA TYR A 449 0.27 0.86 -33.07
C TYR A 449 1.69 0.36 -33.09
N LEU A 450 2.65 1.27 -33.04
CA LEU A 450 4.06 0.92 -32.90
C LEU A 450 4.44 0.78 -31.43
N SER A 451 5.50 0.04 -31.13
CA SER A 451 6.01 -0.14 -29.77
C SER A 451 6.22 1.18 -29.01
N LYS A 452 6.60 2.25 -29.71
CA LYS A 452 6.75 3.61 -29.15
C LYS A 452 5.42 4.28 -28.75
N GLU A 453 4.30 3.85 -29.32
CA GLU A 453 2.97 4.44 -29.05
C GLU A 453 2.24 3.71 -27.92
N LEU A 454 2.53 2.44 -27.69
CA LEU A 454 1.79 1.56 -26.78
C LEU A 454 1.90 1.90 -25.30
N PRO A 455 3.03 2.40 -24.73
CA PRO A 455 3.12 2.65 -23.29
C PRO A 455 2.00 3.53 -22.74
N GLY A 456 1.48 4.48 -23.53
CA GLY A 456 0.36 5.33 -23.15
C GLY A 456 -1.04 4.70 -23.32
N LEU A 457 -1.13 3.54 -23.92
CA LEU A 457 -2.38 2.87 -24.27
C LEU A 457 -2.62 1.59 -23.44
N ILE A 458 -1.60 1.13 -22.75
CA ILE A 458 -1.68 0.03 -21.80
C ILE A 458 -2.00 0.63 -20.42
N PRO A 459 -3.04 0.17 -19.73
CA PRO A 459 -3.44 0.73 -18.42
C PRO A 459 -2.51 0.21 -17.32
N LEU A 460 -1.22 0.60 -17.34
CA LEU A 460 -0.21 0.14 -16.38
C LEU A 460 -0.13 1.00 -15.13
N ILE A 461 -0.60 2.25 -15.18
CA ILE A 461 -0.49 3.17 -14.06
C ILE A 461 -1.50 2.80 -12.95
N THR A 462 -1.01 2.73 -11.72
CA THR A 462 -1.79 2.44 -10.52
C THR A 462 -1.32 3.29 -9.36
N THR A 463 -2.13 3.41 -8.32
CA THR A 463 -1.68 3.99 -7.04
C THR A 463 -1.11 2.90 -6.17
N PHE A 464 0.14 3.07 -5.74
CA PHE A 464 0.81 2.12 -4.86
C PHE A 464 0.24 2.19 -3.44
N SER A 465 0.01 1.02 -2.84
CA SER A 465 -0.31 0.88 -1.42
C SER A 465 0.84 0.15 -0.73
N PRO A 466 1.51 0.73 0.26
CA PRO A 466 2.62 0.08 0.97
C PRO A 466 2.20 -1.25 1.61
N ASP A 467 0.97 -1.32 2.05
CA ASP A 467 0.42 -2.44 2.78
C ASP A 467 -0.94 -2.88 2.23
N THR A 468 -1.40 -4.04 2.68
CA THR A 468 -2.72 -4.58 2.32
C THR A 468 -3.77 -4.36 3.41
N ASP A 469 -3.37 -4.01 4.63
CA ASP A 469 -4.24 -3.76 5.78
C ASP A 469 -3.66 -2.61 6.64
N GLY A 470 -4.30 -2.28 7.75
CA GLY A 470 -3.92 -1.20 8.66
C GLY A 470 -4.82 0.02 8.55
N LEU A 471 -4.29 1.22 8.78
CA LEU A 471 -5.03 2.46 8.58
C LEU A 471 -5.26 2.67 7.09
N GLU A 472 -6.49 2.99 6.69
CA GLU A 472 -6.83 3.27 5.30
C GLU A 472 -6.82 4.78 5.02
N LEU A 473 -6.08 5.16 4.01
CA LEU A 473 -6.12 6.46 3.34
C LEU A 473 -6.71 6.27 1.95
N ILE A 474 -7.22 7.33 1.36
CA ILE A 474 -7.74 7.30 -0.01
C ILE A 474 -6.82 8.11 -0.90
N GLY A 475 -6.30 7.52 -1.96
CA GLY A 475 -5.49 8.22 -2.95
C GLY A 475 -6.26 9.40 -3.55
N GLU A 476 -5.61 10.55 -3.66
CA GLU A 476 -6.23 11.75 -4.20
C GLU A 476 -6.58 11.56 -5.68
N ASP A 477 -5.75 10.82 -6.40
CA ASP A 477 -5.99 10.44 -7.78
C ASP A 477 -6.82 9.16 -7.86
N GLY A 478 -8.10 9.31 -8.12
CA GLY A 478 -9.02 8.24 -8.46
C GLY A 478 -9.50 7.36 -7.31
N GLY A 479 -9.39 7.82 -6.08
CA GLY A 479 -10.05 7.19 -4.93
C GLY A 479 -9.53 5.81 -4.54
N THR A 480 -8.32 5.44 -4.94
CA THR A 480 -7.71 4.13 -4.62
C THR A 480 -7.37 4.05 -3.14
N PRO A 481 -7.79 2.98 -2.41
CA PRO A 481 -7.40 2.80 -1.02
C PRO A 481 -5.89 2.56 -0.89
N VAL A 482 -5.29 3.24 0.07
CA VAL A 482 -3.88 3.12 0.43
C VAL A 482 -3.81 2.73 1.91
N HIS A 483 -3.16 1.64 2.23
CA HIS A 483 -3.12 1.10 3.58
C HIS A 483 -1.74 1.28 4.22
N LEU A 484 -1.74 1.56 5.51
CA LEU A 484 -0.54 1.69 6.33
C LEU A 484 -0.64 0.75 7.52
N ASP A 485 0.17 -0.31 7.51
CA ASP A 485 0.19 -1.31 8.57
C ASP A 485 1.42 -1.13 9.48
N PHE A 486 1.20 -0.53 10.63
CA PHE A 486 2.22 -0.32 11.66
C PHE A 486 2.49 -1.58 12.50
N PHE A 487 1.71 -2.63 12.29
CA PHE A 487 1.69 -3.82 13.15
C PHE A 487 2.45 -5.01 12.55
N LYS A 488 3.11 -4.82 11.40
CA LYS A 488 3.99 -5.84 10.81
C LYS A 488 5.30 -5.99 11.58
N SER A 489 5.93 -7.16 11.47
CA SER A 489 7.24 -7.45 12.07
C SER A 489 8.33 -6.50 11.59
N GLU A 490 8.31 -6.13 10.30
CA GLU A 490 9.24 -5.17 9.68
C GLU A 490 8.75 -3.72 9.83
N GLY A 491 8.34 -3.35 11.04
CA GLY A 491 7.71 -2.06 11.26
C GLY A 491 8.64 -0.87 11.04
N LYS A 492 8.10 0.11 10.34
CA LYS A 492 8.74 1.40 10.08
C LYS A 492 8.38 2.41 11.17
N HIS A 493 9.28 3.34 11.47
CA HIS A 493 8.96 4.51 12.28
C HIS A 493 8.26 5.55 11.41
N LEU A 494 7.32 6.29 12.02
CA LEU A 494 6.48 7.27 11.32
C LEU A 494 6.79 8.70 11.76
N GLY A 495 7.01 9.58 10.79
CA GLY A 495 6.98 11.02 10.98
C GLY A 495 5.66 11.63 10.49
N VAL A 496 4.98 12.40 11.32
CA VAL A 496 3.75 13.13 10.97
C VAL A 496 4.01 14.62 11.04
N PHE A 497 4.09 15.27 9.90
CA PHE A 497 4.46 16.69 9.79
C PHE A 497 3.27 17.51 9.26
N GLY A 498 3.19 18.75 9.70
CA GLY A 498 2.20 19.70 9.20
C GLY A 498 1.86 20.80 10.20
N THR A 499 1.28 21.87 9.69
CA THR A 499 0.91 23.04 10.51
C THR A 499 -0.13 22.69 11.57
N THR A 500 -0.32 23.58 12.54
CA THR A 500 -1.44 23.47 13.47
C THR A 500 -2.76 23.38 12.69
N ARG A 501 -3.67 22.50 13.12
CA ARG A 501 -4.95 22.21 12.45
C ARG A 501 -4.83 21.53 11.09
N SER A 502 -3.72 20.87 10.78
CA SER A 502 -3.59 20.00 9.59
C SER A 502 -4.25 18.61 9.76
N GLY A 503 -4.72 18.29 10.96
CA GLY A 503 -5.36 17.00 11.27
C GLY A 503 -4.42 15.94 11.85
N LYS A 504 -3.20 16.29 12.28
CA LYS A 504 -2.23 15.35 12.87
C LYS A 504 -2.83 14.47 13.97
N SER A 505 -3.42 15.11 15.00
CA SER A 505 -3.95 14.39 16.14
C SER A 505 -5.14 13.49 15.78
N VAL A 506 -5.97 13.90 14.80
CA VAL A 506 -7.07 13.07 14.27
C VAL A 506 -6.53 11.84 13.55
N LEU A 507 -5.53 11.99 12.68
CA LEU A 507 -4.88 10.88 12.00
C LEU A 507 -4.25 9.90 13.01
N VAL A 508 -3.49 10.44 13.98
CA VAL A 508 -2.84 9.63 15.01
C VAL A 508 -3.86 8.88 15.84
N SER A 509 -4.97 9.50 16.25
CA SER A 509 -6.03 8.80 17.01
C SER A 509 -6.62 7.61 16.23
N GLY A 510 -6.69 7.69 14.90
CA GLY A 510 -7.03 6.54 14.04
C GLY A 510 -6.03 5.40 14.18
N ILE A 511 -4.73 5.70 14.14
CA ILE A 511 -3.66 4.71 14.35
C ILE A 511 -3.77 4.09 15.74
N LEU A 512 -3.99 4.91 16.78
CA LEU A 512 -4.15 4.44 18.14
C LEU A 512 -5.36 3.51 18.31
N THR A 513 -6.48 3.82 17.64
CA THR A 513 -7.67 2.96 17.63
C THR A 513 -7.35 1.57 17.05
N HIS A 514 -6.62 1.54 15.94
CA HIS A 514 -6.16 0.28 15.34
C HIS A 514 -5.17 -0.48 16.21
N ALA A 515 -4.32 0.22 16.98
CA ALA A 515 -3.41 -0.38 17.94
C ALA A 515 -4.16 -1.04 19.08
N LEU A 516 -5.07 -0.30 19.72
CA LEU A 516 -5.89 -0.80 20.83
C LEU A 516 -6.73 -2.02 20.41
N ALA A 517 -7.31 -1.98 19.20
CA ALA A 517 -8.10 -3.08 18.68
C ALA A 517 -7.27 -4.38 18.47
N ARG A 518 -5.95 -4.25 18.24
CA ARG A 518 -5.01 -5.37 18.11
C ARG A 518 -4.30 -5.73 19.43
N ASN A 519 -4.73 -5.16 20.54
CA ASN A 519 -4.07 -5.31 21.85
C ASN A 519 -2.58 -4.91 21.84
N VAL A 520 -2.23 -3.90 21.03
CA VAL A 520 -0.89 -3.33 21.00
C VAL A 520 -0.83 -2.15 21.93
N PRO A 521 0.00 -2.18 22.99
CA PRO A 521 0.14 -1.08 23.92
C PRO A 521 0.65 0.18 23.24
N VAL A 522 0.09 1.31 23.65
CA VAL A 522 0.48 2.63 23.19
C VAL A 522 0.93 3.46 24.38
N VAL A 523 2.07 4.08 24.25
CA VAL A 523 2.57 5.07 25.18
C VAL A 523 2.75 6.38 24.47
N ALA A 524 2.20 7.46 25.00
CA ALA A 524 2.22 8.77 24.38
C ALA A 524 2.82 9.83 25.33
N LEU A 525 3.64 10.70 24.78
CA LEU A 525 4.05 11.95 25.39
C LEU A 525 3.26 13.08 24.74
N ASP A 526 2.47 13.80 25.53
CA ASP A 526 1.53 14.84 25.10
C ASP A 526 1.88 16.18 25.74
N TYR A 527 1.71 17.26 24.98
CA TYR A 527 1.89 18.63 25.42
C TYR A 527 0.53 19.35 25.42
N PRO A 528 -0.27 19.23 26.47
CA PRO A 528 -1.58 19.83 26.54
C PRO A 528 -1.50 21.36 26.63
N LYS A 529 -2.63 22.02 26.37
CA LYS A 529 -2.81 23.45 26.65
C LYS A 529 -2.61 23.74 28.14
N PRO A 530 -2.37 25.00 28.53
CA PRO A 530 -2.22 25.36 29.95
C PRO A 530 -3.42 24.99 30.85
N ASP A 531 -4.63 24.90 30.27
CA ASP A 531 -5.84 24.45 30.95
C ASP A 531 -5.92 22.92 31.14
N GLY A 532 -4.97 22.16 30.58
CA GLY A 532 -4.90 20.71 30.63
C GLY A 532 -5.70 20.00 29.55
N THR A 533 -6.33 20.73 28.64
CA THR A 533 -7.09 20.12 27.54
C THR A 533 -6.18 19.74 26.38
N SER A 534 -6.34 18.54 25.86
CA SER A 534 -5.71 18.07 24.62
C SER A 534 -6.61 17.06 23.91
N THR A 535 -6.34 16.81 22.66
CA THR A 535 -6.99 15.75 21.89
C THR A 535 -6.83 14.39 22.58
N PHE A 536 -5.67 14.12 23.13
CA PHE A 536 -5.35 12.83 23.75
C PHE A 536 -5.93 12.67 25.16
N THR A 537 -6.21 13.78 25.88
CA THR A 537 -7.00 13.74 27.11
C THR A 537 -8.41 13.21 26.83
N ASP A 538 -9.10 13.82 25.86
CA ASP A 538 -10.46 13.43 25.50
C ASP A 538 -10.50 12.00 24.94
N TYR A 539 -9.54 11.63 24.09
CA TYR A 539 -9.43 10.30 23.52
C TYR A 539 -9.19 9.22 24.59
N SER A 540 -8.24 9.45 25.48
CA SER A 540 -7.88 8.54 26.57
C SER A 540 -9.05 8.34 27.56
N ASN A 541 -9.80 9.40 27.86
CA ASN A 541 -11.00 9.34 28.68
C ASN A 541 -12.12 8.54 28.00
N PHE A 542 -12.30 8.70 26.70
CA PHE A 542 -13.30 7.96 25.94
C PHE A 542 -13.03 6.45 25.94
N VAL A 543 -11.78 6.04 25.74
CA VAL A 543 -11.41 4.61 25.71
C VAL A 543 -11.12 4.01 27.08
N SER A 544 -11.47 4.71 28.19
CA SER A 544 -11.35 4.18 29.54
C SER A 544 -12.19 2.88 29.70
N PRO A 545 -11.71 1.84 30.41
CA PRO A 545 -10.49 1.79 31.23
C PRO A 545 -9.19 1.45 30.49
N LEU A 546 -9.22 1.26 29.18
CA LEU A 546 -8.02 0.95 28.40
C LEU A 546 -7.05 2.14 28.32
N GLY A 547 -7.58 3.37 28.35
CA GLY A 547 -6.81 4.61 28.32
C GLY A 547 -6.67 5.26 29.69
N GLN A 548 -5.48 5.77 29.97
CA GLN A 548 -5.19 6.58 31.16
C GLN A 548 -4.33 7.78 30.76
N TYR A 549 -4.62 8.92 31.41
CA TYR A 549 -3.95 10.18 31.18
C TYR A 549 -3.33 10.68 32.48
N PHE A 550 -2.01 10.90 32.49
CA PHE A 550 -1.25 11.30 33.67
C PHE A 550 -0.62 12.67 33.51
N ASP A 551 -0.87 13.56 34.45
CA ASP A 551 -0.14 14.84 34.58
C ASP A 551 1.16 14.58 35.34
N VAL A 552 2.29 14.60 34.66
CA VAL A 552 3.62 14.33 35.21
C VAL A 552 4.00 15.34 36.32
N SER A 553 3.39 16.51 36.33
CA SER A 553 3.65 17.54 37.35
C SER A 553 2.92 17.27 38.67
N ALA A 554 1.86 16.48 38.62
CA ALA A 554 1.01 16.18 39.80
C ALA A 554 1.28 14.79 40.39
N GLU A 555 1.79 13.85 39.61
CA GLU A 555 2.01 12.46 39.96
C GLU A 555 3.48 12.17 40.30
N ALA A 556 3.69 11.18 41.19
CA ALA A 556 5.04 10.69 41.43
C ALA A 556 5.35 9.50 40.48
N ILE A 557 6.49 9.56 39.80
CA ILE A 557 6.96 8.53 38.91
C ILE A 557 8.38 8.15 39.31
N ASN A 558 8.54 6.95 39.88
CA ASN A 558 9.85 6.45 40.28
C ASN A 558 10.73 6.12 39.06
N LEU A 559 11.85 6.82 38.94
CA LEU A 559 12.80 6.59 37.85
C LEU A 559 13.40 5.19 37.89
N PHE A 560 13.54 4.59 39.07
CA PHE A 560 14.15 3.28 39.30
C PHE A 560 13.18 2.10 39.31
N GLU A 561 11.93 2.30 38.99
CA GLU A 561 10.97 1.21 38.85
C GLU A 561 11.33 0.30 37.67
N ARG A 562 11.26 -1.02 37.86
CA ARG A 562 11.63 -1.98 36.83
C ARG A 562 10.54 -2.18 35.79
N PRO A 563 10.89 -2.48 34.52
CA PRO A 563 9.87 -2.86 33.55
C PRO A 563 9.26 -4.24 33.91
N THR A 564 7.95 -4.38 33.73
CA THR A 564 7.23 -5.65 33.91
C THR A 564 7.40 -6.51 32.68
N LEU A 565 8.32 -7.49 32.70
CA LEU A 565 8.70 -8.30 31.55
C LEU A 565 8.12 -9.71 31.56
N SER A 566 7.08 -9.96 32.34
CA SER A 566 6.47 -11.29 32.53
C SER A 566 5.83 -11.89 31.27
N SER A 567 5.50 -11.05 30.27
CA SER A 567 4.92 -11.49 28.99
C SER A 567 5.95 -11.98 27.96
N LEU A 568 7.24 -11.85 28.27
CA LEU A 568 8.34 -12.16 27.37
C LEU A 568 9.02 -13.49 27.73
N THR A 569 9.79 -14.05 26.80
CA THR A 569 10.67 -15.19 27.13
C THR A 569 11.80 -14.73 28.06
N VAL A 570 12.41 -15.68 28.77
CA VAL A 570 13.49 -15.37 29.72
C VAL A 570 14.67 -14.66 29.05
N GLU A 571 15.00 -15.08 27.83
CA GLU A 571 16.10 -14.49 27.06
C GLU A 571 15.74 -13.08 26.57
N GLU A 572 14.53 -12.87 26.04
CA GLU A 572 14.04 -11.56 25.64
C GLU A 572 13.94 -10.60 26.84
N ALA A 573 13.45 -11.07 27.97
CA ALA A 573 13.37 -10.29 29.20
C ALA A 573 14.74 -9.86 29.72
N ALA A 574 15.72 -10.75 29.71
CA ALA A 574 17.10 -10.44 30.11
C ALA A 574 17.71 -9.36 29.20
N MET A 575 17.60 -9.53 27.89
CA MET A 575 18.11 -8.57 26.92
C MET A 575 17.45 -7.18 27.11
N ARG A 576 16.13 -7.12 27.23
CA ARG A 576 15.41 -5.85 27.43
C ARG A 576 15.71 -5.18 28.76
N PHE A 577 16.01 -5.98 29.77
CA PHE A 577 16.42 -5.42 31.05
C PHE A 577 17.81 -4.80 30.98
N GLU A 578 18.74 -5.38 30.23
CA GLU A 578 20.05 -4.75 29.94
C GLU A 578 19.87 -3.44 29.16
N ASP A 579 19.06 -3.46 28.08
CA ASP A 579 18.75 -2.24 27.33
C ASP A 579 18.12 -1.14 28.22
N TYR A 580 17.30 -1.55 29.19
CA TYR A 580 16.70 -0.60 30.14
C TYR A 580 17.74 -0.01 31.11
N LYS A 581 18.69 -0.81 31.60
CA LYS A 581 19.78 -0.33 32.45
C LYS A 581 20.68 0.67 31.72
N ASP A 582 20.99 0.38 30.47
CA ASP A 582 21.77 1.29 29.61
C ASP A 582 21.01 2.61 29.42
N PHE A 583 19.72 2.53 29.16
CA PHE A 583 18.88 3.70 29.04
C PHE A 583 18.81 4.51 30.35
N LEU A 584 18.62 3.84 31.49
CA LEU A 584 18.59 4.49 32.81
C LEU A 584 19.92 5.20 33.11
N SER A 585 21.03 4.58 32.76
CA SER A 585 22.37 5.20 32.87
C SER A 585 22.47 6.47 32.01
N GLY A 586 21.86 6.47 30.81
CA GLY A 586 21.71 7.65 29.95
C GLY A 586 20.86 8.76 30.59
N CYS A 587 19.74 8.42 31.22
CA CYS A 587 18.91 9.36 31.96
C CYS A 587 19.67 10.00 33.13
N LEU A 588 20.38 9.19 33.92
CA LEU A 588 21.20 9.70 35.03
C LEU A 588 22.34 10.60 34.53
N LEU A 589 22.93 10.25 33.41
CA LEU A 589 23.95 11.11 32.76
C LEU A 589 23.37 12.47 32.39
N ALA A 590 22.19 12.51 31.79
CA ALA A 590 21.51 13.77 31.47
C ALA A 590 21.19 14.62 32.71
N MET A 591 20.89 14.00 33.85
CA MET A 591 20.64 14.68 35.13
C MET A 591 21.91 15.24 35.75
N VAL A 592 23.05 14.62 35.51
CA VAL A 592 24.34 14.95 36.18
C VAL A 592 25.17 15.93 35.35
N VAL A 593 25.16 15.79 34.03
CA VAL A 593 25.98 16.62 33.12
C VAL A 593 25.27 17.94 32.87
N GLY A 594 25.98 19.05 33.19
CA GLY A 594 25.53 20.41 32.92
C GLY A 594 26.24 21.00 31.69
N ILE A 595 25.75 22.16 31.22
CA ILE A 595 26.37 22.93 30.15
C ILE A 595 27.81 23.30 30.56
N GLY A 596 28.81 22.92 29.77
CA GLY A 596 30.23 23.23 30.02
C GLY A 596 31.01 22.14 30.74
N THR A 597 30.45 20.95 31.00
CA THR A 597 31.22 19.81 31.54
C THR A 597 32.24 19.35 30.49
N GLU A 598 33.51 19.21 30.93
CA GLU A 598 34.61 18.72 30.09
C GLU A 598 34.31 17.29 29.59
N GLU A 599 34.62 16.99 28.33
CA GLU A 599 34.28 15.71 27.69
C GLU A 599 34.95 14.49 28.39
N ILE A 600 36.14 14.68 28.95
CA ILE A 600 36.85 13.66 29.72
C ILE A 600 36.08 13.32 31.00
N ILE A 601 35.62 14.33 31.73
CA ILE A 601 34.85 14.14 32.96
C ILE A 601 33.49 13.49 32.60
N LYS A 602 32.84 13.93 31.53
CA LYS A 602 31.59 13.34 31.03
C LYS A 602 31.73 11.86 30.70
N THR A 603 32.83 11.46 30.07
CA THR A 603 33.11 10.04 29.79
C THR A 603 33.30 9.23 31.07
N THR A 604 34.04 9.79 32.04
CA THR A 604 34.23 9.17 33.37
C THR A 604 32.89 9.03 34.10
N ILE A 605 32.06 10.07 34.14
CA ILE A 605 30.71 10.04 34.72
C ILE A 605 29.86 8.93 34.07
N ARG A 606 29.86 8.82 32.74
CA ARG A 606 29.11 7.79 32.02
C ARG A 606 29.52 6.39 32.47
N THR A 607 30.84 6.11 32.55
CA THR A 607 31.37 4.83 32.98
C THR A 607 30.95 4.52 34.40
N LEU A 608 31.11 5.49 35.34
CA LEU A 608 30.72 5.32 36.72
C LEU A 608 29.25 5.06 36.90
N LEU A 609 28.39 5.83 36.22
CA LEU A 609 26.92 5.63 36.29
C LEU A 609 26.52 4.24 35.80
N TYR A 610 27.10 3.77 34.69
CA TYR A 610 26.83 2.43 34.17
C TYR A 610 27.21 1.35 35.19
N CYS A 611 28.43 1.42 35.77
CA CYS A 611 28.85 0.47 36.77
C CYS A 611 27.97 0.50 38.03
N MET A 612 27.62 1.70 38.51
CA MET A 612 26.77 1.85 39.69
C MET A 612 25.36 1.37 39.47
N VAL A 613 24.76 1.57 38.27
CA VAL A 613 23.42 1.05 37.93
C VAL A 613 23.45 -0.48 37.92
N ASN A 614 24.48 -1.10 37.36
CA ASN A 614 24.61 -2.56 37.37
C ASN A 614 24.78 -3.12 38.80
N ASN A 615 25.60 -2.48 39.63
CA ASN A 615 25.76 -2.86 41.02
C ASN A 615 24.46 -2.72 41.84
N PHE A 616 23.72 -1.62 41.63
CA PHE A 616 22.45 -1.38 42.27
C PHE A 616 21.44 -2.49 41.97
N PHE A 617 21.24 -2.86 40.70
CA PHE A 617 20.33 -3.92 40.32
C PHE A 617 20.85 -5.34 40.58
N ALA A 618 22.11 -5.51 40.91
CA ALA A 618 22.68 -6.80 41.33
C ALA A 618 22.64 -6.99 42.85
N ASN A 619 22.36 -5.93 43.65
CA ASN A 619 22.36 -6.01 45.11
C ASN A 619 21.20 -6.83 45.63
N PRO A 620 21.42 -7.88 46.49
CA PRO A 620 20.38 -8.74 47.02
C PRO A 620 19.25 -8.02 47.79
N ASP A 621 19.62 -7.04 48.59
CA ASP A 621 18.62 -6.28 49.41
C ASP A 621 17.72 -5.43 48.50
N ILE A 622 18.26 -4.84 47.47
CA ILE A 622 17.51 -4.08 46.46
C ILE A 622 16.57 -5.01 45.67
N LEU A 623 17.08 -6.17 45.24
CA LEU A 623 16.26 -7.16 44.53
C LEU A 623 15.09 -7.69 45.40
N GLU A 624 15.32 -7.96 46.67
CA GLU A 624 14.28 -8.43 47.58
C GLU A 624 13.19 -7.35 47.80
N ARG A 625 13.58 -6.10 47.93
CA ARG A 625 12.61 -4.99 48.06
C ARG A 625 11.76 -4.88 46.79
N TYR A 626 12.35 -5.00 45.58
CA TYR A 626 11.55 -5.06 44.34
C TYR A 626 10.58 -6.23 44.34
N ARG A 627 11.05 -7.42 44.69
CA ARG A 627 10.21 -8.62 44.73
C ARG A 627 9.01 -8.47 45.67
N LEU A 628 9.26 -7.95 46.86
CA LEU A 628 8.19 -7.71 47.85
C LEU A 628 7.19 -6.64 47.40
N ALA A 629 7.67 -5.56 46.81
CA ALA A 629 6.85 -4.47 46.28
C ALA A 629 5.97 -4.93 45.11
N GLU A 630 6.55 -5.65 44.18
CA GLU A 630 5.85 -6.19 43.01
C GLU A 630 4.76 -7.22 43.38
N LEU A 631 5.03 -8.09 44.38
CA LEU A 631 4.06 -9.06 44.88
C LEU A 631 2.90 -8.40 45.64
N ALA A 632 3.19 -7.34 46.41
CA ALA A 632 2.19 -6.67 47.20
C ALA A 632 1.33 -5.67 46.43
N GLY A 633 1.85 -5.17 45.29
CA GLY A 633 1.15 -4.24 44.40
C GLY A 633 1.09 -2.80 44.88
N LEU A 634 0.60 -1.94 43.99
CA LEU A 634 0.47 -0.48 44.22
C LEU A 634 -0.31 -0.15 45.47
N GLY A 635 0.17 0.85 46.22
CA GLY A 635 -0.48 1.35 47.45
C GLY A 635 -0.25 0.51 48.70
N SER A 636 0.44 -0.64 48.59
CA SER A 636 0.79 -1.46 49.76
C SER A 636 1.96 -0.85 50.56
N PRO A 637 2.14 -1.24 51.86
CA PRO A 637 3.31 -0.82 52.60
C PRO A 637 4.63 -1.21 51.96
N SER A 638 4.71 -2.40 51.36
CA SER A 638 5.91 -2.84 50.60
C SER A 638 6.16 -2.03 49.35
N TRP A 639 5.11 -1.49 48.71
CA TRP A 639 5.25 -0.57 47.55
C TRP A 639 5.85 0.76 48.00
N GLN A 640 5.54 1.23 49.19
CA GLN A 640 6.15 2.45 49.73
C GLN A 640 7.65 2.30 50.01
N ASP A 641 8.14 1.07 50.10
CA ASP A 641 9.55 0.73 50.29
C ASP A 641 10.27 0.32 48.99
N ILE A 642 9.63 0.50 47.84
CA ILE A 642 10.27 0.20 46.55
C ILE A 642 11.54 1.05 46.38
N PRO A 643 12.66 0.47 45.83
CA PRO A 643 13.90 1.23 45.65
C PRO A 643 13.70 2.48 44.75
N THR A 644 14.32 3.58 45.17
CA THR A 644 14.21 4.90 44.50
C THR A 644 15.58 5.53 44.24
N LEU A 645 15.59 6.71 43.63
CA LEU A 645 16.78 7.52 43.42
C LEU A 645 17.55 7.79 44.76
N LYS A 646 16.83 7.89 45.88
CA LYS A 646 17.45 8.06 47.21
C LYS A 646 18.27 6.84 47.60
N ASP A 647 17.79 5.65 47.27
CA ASP A 647 18.55 4.43 47.57
C ASP A 647 19.77 4.31 46.64
N TYR A 648 19.59 4.66 45.38
CA TYR A 648 20.73 4.67 44.43
C TYR A 648 21.84 5.61 44.86
N LEU A 649 21.55 6.77 45.44
CA LEU A 649 22.55 7.67 45.98
C LEU A 649 23.45 7.01 47.04
N LYS A 650 22.96 5.99 47.76
CA LYS A 650 23.79 5.25 48.72
C LYS A 650 24.89 4.43 48.06
N PHE A 651 24.72 4.04 46.82
CA PHE A 651 25.70 3.33 45.99
C PHE A 651 26.71 4.27 45.37
N CYS A 652 26.46 5.57 45.36
CA CYS A 652 27.34 6.58 44.78
C CYS A 652 28.44 6.95 45.77
N ASN A 653 29.29 5.99 46.16
CA ASN A 653 30.42 6.23 47.07
C ASN A 653 31.72 5.60 46.57
N LEU A 654 32.86 6.08 47.07
CA LEU A 654 34.15 5.66 46.58
C LEU A 654 34.46 4.18 46.89
N THR A 655 33.97 3.65 48.02
CA THR A 655 34.17 2.25 48.42
C THR A 655 33.50 1.29 47.44
N GLU A 656 32.28 1.55 47.09
CA GLU A 656 31.53 0.75 46.09
C GLU A 656 32.22 0.77 44.73
N ILE A 657 32.66 1.95 44.28
CA ILE A 657 33.34 2.12 43.00
C ILE A 657 34.69 1.43 42.98
N SER A 658 35.46 1.53 44.06
CA SER A 658 36.78 0.88 44.18
C SER A 658 36.66 -0.64 44.07
N ASN A 659 35.65 -1.21 44.71
CA ASN A 659 35.37 -2.63 44.66
C ASN A 659 34.98 -3.09 43.25
N LEU A 660 34.15 -2.31 42.58
CA LEU A 660 33.65 -2.62 41.25
C LEU A 660 34.74 -2.55 40.17
N LEU A 661 35.58 -1.52 40.23
CA LEU A 661 36.58 -1.26 39.18
C LEU A 661 37.91 -1.98 39.46
N GLN A 662 38.03 -2.71 40.58
CA GLN A 662 39.28 -3.37 41.01
C GLN A 662 40.51 -2.42 40.89
N LEU A 663 40.33 -1.20 41.43
CA LEU A 663 41.34 -0.17 41.33
C LEU A 663 42.62 -0.58 41.99
N GLU A 664 43.70 -0.73 41.21
CA GLU A 664 45.05 -1.05 41.74
C GLU A 664 45.65 0.15 42.46
N GLU A 665 46.34 -0.11 43.56
CA GLU A 665 47.09 0.92 44.28
C GLU A 665 48.20 1.46 43.37
N GLY A 666 48.20 2.77 43.13
CA GLY A 666 49.23 3.46 42.35
C GLY A 666 48.83 4.02 40.99
N VAL A 667 47.60 3.80 40.54
CA VAL A 667 47.03 4.48 39.34
C VAL A 667 46.52 5.85 39.74
N ASP A 668 46.79 6.88 38.94
CA ASP A 668 46.34 8.24 39.19
C ASP A 668 44.84 8.41 38.83
N TRP A 669 43.97 8.22 39.81
CA TRP A 669 42.51 8.27 39.68
C TRP A 669 41.93 9.66 39.93
N HIS A 670 42.65 10.74 39.62
CA HIS A 670 42.17 12.13 39.88
C HIS A 670 40.80 12.45 39.33
N LEU A 671 40.37 11.83 38.24
CA LEU A 671 39.09 12.10 37.62
C LEU A 671 37.93 11.39 38.33
N VAL A 672 38.14 10.24 38.94
CA VAL A 672 37.05 9.46 39.59
C VAL A 672 36.44 10.20 40.79
N PRO A 673 37.24 10.75 41.75
CA PRO A 673 36.65 11.53 42.84
C PRO A 673 35.89 12.77 42.40
N LYS A 674 36.41 13.50 41.40
CA LYS A 674 35.72 14.69 40.84
C LYS A 674 34.42 14.30 40.16
N ALA A 675 34.43 13.27 39.33
CA ALA A 675 33.21 12.79 38.67
C ALA A 675 32.18 12.30 39.71
N LEU A 676 32.62 11.57 40.74
CA LEU A 676 31.72 11.09 41.79
C LEU A 676 31.15 12.24 42.62
N GLU A 677 31.96 13.24 42.94
CA GLU A 677 31.46 14.45 43.60
C GLU A 677 30.38 15.16 42.78
N GLN A 678 30.59 15.32 41.49
CA GLN A 678 29.61 15.90 40.60
C GLN A 678 28.33 15.05 40.54
N ILE A 679 28.44 13.74 40.42
CA ILE A 679 27.30 12.83 40.48
C ILE A 679 26.50 13.03 41.76
N ARG A 680 27.13 12.94 42.90
CA ARG A 680 26.47 13.10 44.19
C ARG A 680 25.84 14.48 44.39
N LEU A 681 26.56 15.56 43.99
CA LEU A 681 26.07 16.92 44.10
C LEU A 681 24.79 17.12 43.27
N ARG A 682 24.85 16.74 42.03
CA ARG A 682 23.73 16.93 41.09
C ARG A 682 22.51 16.05 41.45
N LEU A 683 22.72 14.77 41.75
CA LEU A 683 21.63 13.88 42.13
C LEU A 683 21.02 14.27 43.48
N THR A 684 21.85 14.74 44.47
CA THR A 684 21.34 15.28 45.74
C THR A 684 20.53 16.55 45.52
N TYR A 685 20.97 17.43 44.62
CA TYR A 685 20.22 18.61 44.22
C TYR A 685 18.83 18.23 43.69
N TRP A 686 18.78 17.27 42.76
CA TRP A 686 17.52 16.83 42.19
C TRP A 686 16.57 16.19 43.22
N VAL A 687 17.07 15.34 44.10
CA VAL A 687 16.26 14.73 45.17
C VAL A 687 15.62 15.79 46.06
N ASN A 688 16.34 16.89 46.36
CA ASN A 688 15.86 17.96 47.21
C ASN A 688 15.13 19.10 46.49
N SER A 689 15.10 19.08 45.14
CA SER A 689 14.43 20.08 44.32
C SER A 689 12.92 19.97 44.39
N ARG A 690 12.22 20.93 43.79
CA ARG A 690 10.77 20.91 43.65
C ARG A 690 10.30 19.63 42.89
N VAL A 691 11.08 19.19 41.88
CA VAL A 691 10.83 17.99 41.09
C VAL A 691 11.18 16.70 41.85
N GLY A 692 12.02 16.82 42.90
CA GLY A 692 12.54 15.65 43.61
C GLY A 692 11.51 14.74 44.21
N ARG A 693 10.37 15.28 44.65
CA ARG A 693 9.26 14.46 45.16
C ARG A 693 8.65 13.61 44.02
N ALA A 694 8.51 14.16 42.83
CA ALA A 694 7.98 13.44 41.67
C ALA A 694 8.89 12.29 41.22
N ILE A 695 10.22 12.44 41.32
CA ILE A 695 11.20 11.49 40.72
C ILE A 695 11.85 10.52 41.72
N SER A 696 11.80 10.85 43.02
CA SER A 696 12.47 10.11 44.09
C SER A 696 11.53 9.51 45.12
N SER A 697 10.23 9.46 44.84
CA SER A 697 9.20 8.78 45.60
C SER A 697 8.69 7.55 44.85
N PRO A 698 8.13 6.57 45.55
CA PRO A 698 7.40 5.46 44.91
C PRO A 698 6.35 6.02 43.94
N SER A 699 6.16 5.36 42.81
CA SER A 699 5.15 5.78 41.84
C SER A 699 3.75 5.74 42.45
N THR A 700 3.00 6.82 42.26
CA THR A 700 1.58 6.90 42.62
C THR A 700 0.69 6.28 41.56
N VAL A 701 1.26 6.03 40.38
CA VAL A 701 0.60 5.50 39.24
C VAL A 701 1.33 4.24 38.76
N GLN A 702 0.63 3.14 38.77
CA GLN A 702 1.01 1.94 38.07
C GLN A 702 -0.14 1.58 37.15
N SER A 703 0.12 1.46 35.85
CA SER A 703 -0.95 1.15 34.93
C SER A 703 -0.50 0.13 33.91
N ASP A 704 -1.23 -0.96 33.86
CA ASP A 704 -1.17 -1.95 32.79
C ASP A 704 -2.10 -1.57 31.63
N SER A 705 -2.67 -0.35 31.64
CA SER A 705 -3.53 0.14 30.59
C SER A 705 -2.87 0.08 29.24
N MET A 706 -3.67 -0.19 28.22
CA MET A 706 -3.21 -0.33 26.86
C MET A 706 -2.77 1.01 26.25
N LEU A 707 -3.39 2.11 26.64
CA LEU A 707 -3.01 3.47 26.28
C LEU A 707 -2.60 4.25 27.51
N LEU A 708 -1.34 4.66 27.57
CA LEU A 708 -0.81 5.55 28.60
C LEU A 708 -0.39 6.87 27.96
N VAL A 709 -0.99 7.96 28.40
CA VAL A 709 -0.65 9.30 27.95
C VAL A 709 -0.02 10.06 29.10
N PHE A 710 1.25 10.44 28.95
CA PHE A 710 1.99 11.27 29.89
C PHE A 710 1.92 12.72 29.44
N ALA A 711 1.22 13.55 30.22
CA ALA A 711 1.04 14.98 29.94
C ALA A 711 2.18 15.79 30.52
N LEU A 712 2.90 16.51 29.67
CA LEU A 712 3.95 17.47 30.06
C LEU A 712 3.35 18.87 30.15
N ARG A 713 2.51 19.05 31.18
CA ARG A 713 1.80 20.32 31.41
C ARG A 713 2.71 21.37 32.00
N GLN A 714 2.60 22.63 31.55
CA GLN A 714 3.35 23.79 32.06
C GLN A 714 4.87 23.59 32.06
N VAL A 715 5.39 22.73 31.23
CA VAL A 715 6.82 22.53 31.04
C VAL A 715 7.37 23.75 30.31
N SER A 716 7.84 24.73 31.09
CA SER A 716 8.58 25.86 30.56
C SER A 716 10.06 25.50 30.35
N GLN A 717 10.84 26.32 29.64
CA GLN A 717 12.26 26.09 29.32
C GLN A 717 13.22 26.05 30.53
N SER A 718 12.81 25.43 31.65
CA SER A 718 13.60 25.29 32.86
C SER A 718 14.26 23.92 32.95
N GLU A 719 15.34 23.79 33.70
CA GLU A 719 15.97 22.47 33.99
C GLU A 719 14.96 21.50 34.61
N ASP A 720 14.03 21.98 35.42
CA ASP A 720 12.96 21.19 36.02
C ASP A 720 12.08 20.55 34.95
N ALA A 721 11.78 21.29 33.90
CA ALA A 721 11.00 20.80 32.75
C ALA A 721 11.70 19.67 31.99
N ALA A 722 13.00 19.81 31.80
CA ALA A 722 13.82 18.78 31.18
C ALA A 722 13.79 17.47 31.97
N ILE A 723 13.92 17.55 33.27
CA ILE A 723 13.92 16.36 34.14
C ILE A 723 12.56 15.69 34.19
N LEU A 724 11.48 16.44 34.28
CA LEU A 724 10.10 15.88 34.21
C LEU A 724 9.88 15.20 32.86
N SER A 725 10.31 15.80 31.78
CA SER A 725 10.22 15.19 30.43
C SER A 725 11.03 13.89 30.35
N LEU A 726 12.24 13.88 30.93
CA LEU A 726 13.10 12.71 30.98
C LEU A 726 12.46 11.55 31.77
N VAL A 727 11.84 11.86 32.91
CA VAL A 727 11.17 10.86 33.75
C VAL A 727 9.91 10.31 33.06
N ALA A 728 9.12 11.19 32.42
CA ALA A 728 7.99 10.76 31.60
C ALA A 728 8.44 9.84 30.46
N TYR A 729 9.54 10.20 29.81
CA TYR A 729 10.14 9.38 28.76
C TYR A 729 10.59 8.02 29.31
N ALA A 730 11.22 7.96 30.47
CA ALA A 730 11.66 6.73 31.12
C ALA A 730 10.47 5.82 31.49
N ALA A 731 9.41 6.39 32.04
CA ALA A 731 8.19 5.65 32.35
C ALA A 731 7.51 5.11 31.09
N ALA A 732 7.42 5.95 30.07
CA ALA A 732 6.90 5.57 28.76
C ALA A 732 7.68 4.42 28.14
N LEU A 733 9.01 4.49 28.17
CA LEU A 733 9.88 3.44 27.63
C LEU A 733 9.74 2.12 28.39
N ARG A 734 9.68 2.16 29.73
CA ARG A 734 9.42 0.95 30.54
C ARG A 734 8.16 0.23 30.08
N ARG A 735 7.08 0.97 29.89
CA ARG A 735 5.80 0.38 29.43
C ARG A 735 5.91 -0.17 28.02
N ALA A 736 6.58 0.55 27.12
CA ALA A 736 6.78 0.09 25.76
C ALA A 736 7.61 -1.19 25.67
N MET A 737 8.64 -1.32 26.51
CA MET A 737 9.50 -2.51 26.59
C MET A 737 8.80 -3.74 27.20
N ALA A 738 7.72 -3.56 27.95
CA ALA A 738 6.99 -4.63 28.60
C ALA A 738 6.26 -5.57 27.63
N SER A 739 6.17 -5.24 26.34
CA SER A 739 5.43 -6.00 25.33
C SER A 739 6.31 -6.31 24.12
N ARG A 740 6.01 -7.39 23.40
CA ARG A 740 6.72 -7.74 22.15
C ARG A 740 6.57 -6.68 21.09
N MET A 741 5.42 -6.03 21.03
CA MET A 741 5.14 -4.91 20.14
C MET A 741 4.48 -3.79 20.92
N SER A 742 4.88 -2.56 20.65
CA SER A 742 4.29 -1.36 21.27
C SER A 742 4.46 -0.14 20.36
N ILE A 743 3.62 0.86 20.54
CA ILE A 743 3.74 2.17 19.90
C ILE A 743 4.24 3.18 20.92
N PHE A 744 5.27 3.90 20.56
CA PHE A 744 5.79 5.05 21.31
C PHE A 744 5.50 6.32 20.52
N PHE A 745 4.54 7.10 20.96
CA PHE A 745 4.10 8.31 20.28
C PHE A 745 4.61 9.56 21.00
N ILE A 746 5.17 10.51 20.25
CA ILE A 746 5.63 11.81 20.73
C ILE A 746 4.87 12.90 20.00
N ASP A 747 3.99 13.61 20.69
CA ASP A 747 3.34 14.80 20.14
C ASP A 747 4.19 16.05 20.37
N GLU A 748 4.12 17.02 19.47
CA GLU A 748 4.89 18.26 19.50
C GLU A 748 6.37 18.09 19.87
N SER A 749 7.03 17.11 19.27
CA SER A 749 8.43 16.73 19.49
C SER A 749 9.46 17.88 19.57
N PRO A 750 9.27 19.05 18.91
CA PRO A 750 10.24 20.16 18.98
C PRO A 750 10.62 20.59 20.37
N ILE A 751 9.72 20.47 21.34
CA ILE A 751 9.95 20.87 22.72
C ILE A 751 10.98 19.94 23.38
N LEU A 752 10.89 18.64 23.14
CA LEU A 752 11.83 17.64 23.67
C LEU A 752 13.24 17.81 23.07
N PHE A 753 13.33 18.16 21.79
CA PHE A 753 14.63 18.28 21.10
C PHE A 753 15.42 19.55 21.46
N GLN A 754 14.86 20.46 22.28
CA GLN A 754 15.62 21.53 22.90
C GLN A 754 16.64 20.98 23.91
N PHE A 755 16.46 19.75 24.38
CA PHE A 755 17.37 19.08 25.33
C PHE A 755 18.20 18.04 24.59
N PRO A 756 19.52 18.26 24.39
CA PRO A 756 20.38 17.38 23.61
C PRO A 756 20.41 15.94 24.11
N GLU A 757 20.32 15.75 25.42
CA GLU A 757 20.36 14.45 26.07
C GLU A 757 19.10 13.63 25.77
N ILE A 758 17.92 14.28 25.78
CA ILE A 758 16.66 13.65 25.41
C ILE A 758 16.63 13.35 23.94
N ALA A 759 17.09 14.27 23.09
CA ALA A 759 17.23 14.03 21.66
C ALA A 759 18.09 12.78 21.39
N GLN A 760 19.19 12.59 22.13
CA GLN A 760 20.04 11.42 21.99
C GLN A 760 19.32 10.11 22.39
N LEU A 761 18.52 10.12 23.46
CA LEU A 761 17.73 8.97 23.88
C LEU A 761 16.65 8.61 22.84
N VAL A 762 15.98 9.61 22.27
CA VAL A 762 15.01 9.40 21.19
C VAL A 762 15.72 8.84 19.93
N ALA A 763 16.89 9.35 19.60
CA ALA A 763 17.66 8.81 18.47
C ALA A 763 18.08 7.35 18.68
N MET A 764 18.49 6.98 19.88
CA MET A 764 18.77 5.58 20.24
C MET A 764 17.52 4.71 20.12
N LEU A 765 16.35 5.21 20.58
CA LEU A 765 15.08 4.50 20.43
C LEU A 765 14.70 4.32 18.96
N CYS A 766 14.83 5.34 18.12
CA CYS A 766 14.59 5.23 16.69
C CYS A 766 15.57 4.27 15.99
N ALA A 767 16.82 4.20 16.44
CA ALA A 767 17.81 3.29 15.85
C ALA A 767 17.61 1.82 16.26
N ASN A 768 17.24 1.56 17.51
CA ASN A 768 17.19 0.22 18.10
C ASN A 768 15.77 -0.28 18.40
N GLY A 769 14.80 0.63 18.55
CA GLY A 769 13.43 0.30 18.97
C GLY A 769 12.72 -0.65 18.02
N ALA A 770 12.95 -0.53 16.71
CA ALA A 770 12.37 -1.44 15.73
C ALA A 770 12.72 -2.90 16.01
N LYS A 771 13.99 -3.19 16.40
CA LYS A 771 14.45 -4.53 16.78
C LYS A 771 13.77 -5.02 18.07
N ALA A 772 13.49 -4.10 18.99
CA ALA A 772 12.77 -4.38 20.23
C ALA A 772 11.22 -4.40 20.04
N GLY A 773 10.72 -4.30 18.82
CA GLY A 773 9.27 -4.24 18.56
C GLY A 773 8.60 -2.91 18.89
N ILE A 774 9.37 -1.87 19.21
CA ILE A 774 8.84 -0.54 19.52
C ILE A 774 8.74 0.27 18.24
N ARG A 775 7.51 0.75 17.92
CA ARG A 775 7.23 1.63 16.78
C ARG A 775 7.14 3.06 17.26
N VAL A 776 8.03 3.90 16.75
CA VAL A 776 8.07 5.32 17.13
C VAL A 776 7.24 6.12 16.15
N ILE A 777 6.33 6.93 16.67
CA ILE A 777 5.55 7.93 15.92
C ILE A 777 5.93 9.29 16.46
N ILE A 778 6.40 10.16 15.59
CA ILE A 778 6.79 11.52 15.97
C ILE A 778 5.94 12.52 15.20
N ALA A 779 5.21 13.38 15.92
CA ALA A 779 4.47 14.48 15.34
C ALA A 779 5.22 15.82 15.53
N ALA A 780 5.35 16.59 14.45
CA ALA A 780 5.98 17.89 14.46
C ALA A 780 5.33 18.84 13.45
N GLN A 781 5.58 20.14 13.58
CA GLN A 781 5.12 21.11 12.60
C GLN A 781 6.10 21.25 11.44
N ASP A 782 7.39 21.23 11.75
CA ASP A 782 8.48 21.48 10.80
C ASP A 782 9.68 20.60 11.15
N PRO A 783 10.36 19.99 10.18
CA PRO A 783 11.55 19.18 10.44
C PRO A 783 12.77 19.99 10.90
N ASN A 784 12.80 21.32 10.68
CA ASN A 784 13.92 22.19 11.11
C ASN A 784 14.18 22.13 12.60
N THR A 785 13.14 22.06 13.40
CA THR A 785 13.28 22.02 14.86
C THR A 785 13.97 20.75 15.34
N MET A 786 13.76 19.64 14.63
CA MET A 786 14.49 18.40 14.88
C MET A 786 15.91 18.47 14.32
N ALA A 787 16.07 19.01 13.11
CA ALA A 787 17.38 19.20 12.49
C ALA A 787 18.30 20.14 13.30
N SER A 788 17.74 21.10 14.05
CA SER A 788 18.49 22.00 14.92
C SER A 788 19.23 21.30 16.07
N ALA A 789 18.83 20.06 16.42
CA ALA A 789 19.56 19.19 17.34
C ALA A 789 20.84 18.60 16.69
N GLY A 790 21.26 19.08 15.53
CA GLY A 790 22.51 18.71 14.85
C GLY A 790 22.52 17.25 14.36
N LYS A 791 23.64 16.54 14.58
CA LYS A 791 23.81 15.15 14.11
C LYS A 791 22.75 14.20 14.66
N VAL A 792 22.32 14.42 15.89
CA VAL A 792 21.31 13.58 16.56
C VAL A 792 19.94 13.76 15.92
N GLY A 793 19.55 15.01 15.65
CA GLY A 793 18.31 15.31 14.93
C GLY A 793 18.28 14.71 13.52
N ALA A 794 19.40 14.81 12.79
CA ALA A 794 19.54 14.19 11.48
C ALA A 794 19.38 12.66 11.55
N GLN A 795 19.95 12.00 12.56
CA GLN A 795 19.80 10.56 12.77
C GLN A 795 18.34 10.16 13.03
N ILE A 796 17.61 10.93 13.83
CA ILE A 796 16.16 10.70 14.05
C ILE A 796 15.40 10.78 12.73
N LEU A 797 15.59 11.87 11.98
CA LEU A 797 14.90 12.11 10.71
C LEU A 797 15.19 11.02 9.66
N GLN A 798 16.42 10.49 9.63
CA GLN A 798 16.79 9.36 8.75
C GLN A 798 16.09 8.06 9.12
N ASN A 799 15.83 7.81 10.40
CA ASN A 799 15.11 6.61 10.86
C ASN A 799 13.59 6.68 10.63
N LEU A 800 13.03 7.86 10.38
CA LEU A 800 11.63 8.02 10.01
C LEU A 800 11.44 7.70 8.52
N SER A 801 11.44 6.41 8.18
CA SER A 801 11.34 5.93 6.81
C SER A 801 9.95 6.07 6.19
N LEU A 802 8.92 6.16 7.03
CA LEU A 802 7.56 6.44 6.63
C LEU A 802 7.19 7.85 7.10
N ARG A 803 6.67 8.69 6.20
CA ARG A 803 6.34 10.07 6.52
C ARG A 803 4.98 10.45 5.97
N LEU A 804 4.20 11.15 6.76
CA LEU A 804 2.94 11.77 6.38
C LEU A 804 3.07 13.29 6.53
N ILE A 805 3.01 14.00 5.42
CA ILE A 805 3.15 15.45 5.40
C ILE A 805 1.80 16.05 5.05
N GLY A 806 1.20 16.70 6.02
CA GLY A 806 -0.03 17.46 5.85
C GLY A 806 0.24 18.84 5.25
N ARG A 807 -0.68 19.78 5.49
CA ARG A 807 -0.51 21.15 5.04
C ARG A 807 0.73 21.79 5.68
N ILE A 808 1.55 22.42 4.86
CA ILE A 808 2.74 23.17 5.29
C ILE A 808 2.62 24.65 4.95
N GLN A 809 3.42 25.49 5.62
CA GLN A 809 3.57 26.89 5.24
C GLN A 809 4.60 27.02 4.11
N ARG A 810 4.41 27.99 3.22
CA ARG A 810 5.34 28.25 2.12
C ARG A 810 6.79 28.48 2.57
N THR A 811 6.96 29.05 3.77
CA THR A 811 8.29 29.26 4.37
C THR A 811 9.00 27.98 4.77
N ALA A 812 8.25 26.91 5.01
CA ALA A 812 8.79 25.61 5.40
C ALA A 812 9.15 24.70 4.20
N THR A 813 8.65 25.00 3.00
CA THR A 813 8.88 24.18 1.79
C THR A 813 10.36 23.92 1.51
N ALA A 814 11.18 24.96 1.63
CA ALA A 814 12.63 24.84 1.44
C ALA A 814 13.28 23.89 2.45
N SER A 815 12.82 23.91 3.70
CA SER A 815 13.31 23.04 4.77
C SER A 815 12.99 21.58 4.51
N PHE A 816 11.75 21.28 4.11
CA PHE A 816 11.34 19.93 3.74
C PHE A 816 12.14 19.42 2.53
N ALA A 817 12.31 20.24 1.50
CA ALA A 817 13.11 19.88 0.33
C ALA A 817 14.59 19.60 0.70
N GLN A 818 15.19 20.42 1.55
CA GLN A 818 16.60 20.29 1.91
C GLN A 818 16.85 19.12 2.87
N ILE A 819 16.01 18.97 3.90
CA ILE A 819 16.24 17.99 4.98
C ILE A 819 15.90 16.57 4.51
N PHE A 820 14.78 16.38 3.80
CA PHE A 820 14.32 15.08 3.34
C PHE A 820 14.70 14.77 1.89
N GLY A 821 15.23 15.74 1.15
CA GLY A 821 15.58 15.55 -0.26
C GLY A 821 14.37 15.52 -1.20
N TYR A 822 13.24 16.12 -0.81
CA TYR A 822 12.04 16.11 -1.66
C TYR A 822 12.21 16.96 -2.91
N PRO A 823 11.73 16.48 -4.08
CA PRO A 823 11.58 17.32 -5.24
C PRO A 823 10.65 18.52 -4.90
N TYR A 824 11.07 19.73 -5.26
CA TYR A 824 10.31 20.94 -4.94
C TYR A 824 8.88 20.91 -5.51
N GLU A 825 8.71 20.32 -6.68
CA GLU A 825 7.43 20.15 -7.36
C GLU A 825 6.42 19.31 -6.55
N ILE A 826 6.91 18.34 -5.80
CA ILE A 826 6.09 17.46 -4.95
C ILE A 826 5.75 18.17 -3.65
N ILE A 827 6.76 18.65 -2.91
CA ILE A 827 6.52 19.22 -1.59
C ILE A 827 5.74 20.56 -1.65
N SER A 828 5.88 21.33 -2.71
CA SER A 828 5.13 22.58 -2.89
C SER A 828 3.62 22.37 -3.05
N GLN A 829 3.18 21.19 -3.43
CA GLN A 829 1.75 20.87 -3.48
C GLN A 829 1.13 20.86 -2.09
N CYS A 830 1.90 20.48 -1.05
CA CYS A 830 1.43 20.48 0.33
C CYS A 830 1.08 21.89 0.87
N GLU A 831 1.61 22.96 0.24
CA GLU A 831 1.22 24.35 0.56
C GLU A 831 -0.25 24.61 0.19
N ARG A 832 -0.74 23.92 -0.85
CA ARG A 832 -2.08 24.12 -1.43
C ARG A 832 -3.15 23.24 -0.78
N PHE A 833 -2.76 22.36 0.14
CA PHE A 833 -3.72 21.54 0.85
C PHE A 833 -4.76 22.39 1.55
N LEU A 834 -6.00 21.98 1.46
CA LEU A 834 -7.12 22.70 2.04
C LEU A 834 -6.99 22.73 3.56
N PRO A 835 -7.28 23.89 4.19
CA PRO A 835 -7.43 23.89 5.64
C PRO A 835 -8.61 23.01 6.00
N ASN A 836 -8.51 22.30 7.14
CA ASN A 836 -9.62 21.51 7.68
C ASN A 836 -10.90 22.34 7.72
N LYS A 837 -11.79 22.12 6.79
CA LYS A 837 -13.13 22.65 6.82
C LYS A 837 -14.07 21.55 7.28
N GLN A 838 -14.54 21.66 8.52
CA GLN A 838 -15.68 20.91 9.03
C GLN A 838 -15.56 19.38 8.88
N GLY A 839 -14.42 18.77 9.19
CA GLY A 839 -14.33 17.35 9.48
C GLY A 839 -14.53 16.37 8.33
N VAL A 840 -14.54 16.81 7.08
CA VAL A 840 -14.80 15.90 5.96
C VAL A 840 -13.59 15.03 5.65
N PHE A 841 -12.41 15.61 5.48
CA PHE A 841 -11.13 14.90 5.27
C PHE A 841 -9.92 15.80 5.51
N THR A 842 -8.76 15.18 5.64
CA THR A 842 -7.45 15.84 5.67
C THR A 842 -6.57 15.32 4.55
N GLN A 843 -5.72 16.18 3.97
CA GLN A 843 -4.84 15.83 2.86
C GLN A 843 -3.42 15.57 3.36
N TRP A 844 -2.80 14.53 2.81
CA TRP A 844 -1.49 14.05 3.22
C TRP A 844 -0.65 13.63 2.01
N LEU A 845 0.59 14.07 1.97
CA LEU A 845 1.61 13.43 1.15
C LEU A 845 2.17 12.27 1.97
N LEU A 846 1.95 11.06 1.51
CA LEU A 846 2.59 9.86 2.02
C LEU A 846 3.92 9.68 1.31
N ASP A 847 4.99 9.56 2.08
CA ASP A 847 6.32 9.17 1.61
C ASP A 847 6.70 7.83 2.25
N ASP A 848 6.80 6.80 1.45
CA ASP A 848 7.32 5.50 1.84
C ASP A 848 8.66 5.26 1.17
N ALA A 849 9.73 5.64 1.85
CA ALA A 849 11.12 5.46 1.39
C ALA A 849 11.37 6.02 -0.03
N GLY A 850 10.78 7.17 -0.34
CA GLY A 850 10.92 7.87 -1.62
C GLY A 850 9.80 7.60 -2.62
N ILE A 851 8.84 6.76 -2.30
CA ILE A 851 7.61 6.59 -3.08
C ILE A 851 6.56 7.56 -2.56
N TYR A 852 6.15 8.50 -3.40
CA TYR A 852 5.25 9.58 -3.02
C TYR A 852 3.82 9.30 -3.45
N THR A 853 2.85 9.44 -2.54
CA THR A 853 1.44 9.28 -2.85
C THR A 853 0.64 10.40 -2.18
N PHE A 854 -0.14 11.16 -2.95
CA PHE A 854 -1.08 12.13 -2.39
C PHE A 854 -2.34 11.40 -1.94
N THR A 855 -2.73 11.61 -0.69
CA THR A 855 -3.82 10.88 -0.05
C THR A 855 -4.72 11.79 0.75
N ARG A 856 -5.93 11.31 1.02
CA ARG A 856 -6.90 11.91 1.93
C ARG A 856 -7.21 10.94 3.06
N TYR A 857 -7.20 11.41 4.27
CA TYR A 857 -7.73 10.66 5.40
C TYR A 857 -9.15 11.12 5.71
N TYR A 858 -10.08 10.20 5.72
CA TYR A 858 -11.49 10.42 6.02
C TYR A 858 -11.81 9.83 7.39
N PRO A 859 -11.71 10.60 8.47
CA PRO A 859 -12.02 10.11 9.80
C PRO A 859 -13.50 9.75 9.93
N ALA A 860 -13.79 8.78 10.80
CA ALA A 860 -15.16 8.50 11.19
C ALA A 860 -15.75 9.70 11.96
N TYR A 861 -17.05 9.95 11.83
CA TYR A 861 -17.70 11.08 12.50
C TYR A 861 -17.61 10.95 14.02
N ILE A 862 -17.74 9.74 14.56
CA ILE A 862 -17.55 9.50 15.99
C ILE A 862 -16.13 9.78 16.45
N GLN A 863 -15.11 9.43 15.64
CA GLN A 863 -13.73 9.77 15.95
C GLN A 863 -13.54 11.28 16.04
N LEU A 864 -14.10 12.04 15.09
CA LEU A 864 -14.06 13.51 15.12
C LEU A 864 -14.75 14.06 16.35
N ALA A 865 -15.91 13.52 16.75
CA ALA A 865 -16.60 13.93 17.95
C ALA A 865 -15.76 13.71 19.23
N VAL A 866 -15.04 12.58 19.31
CA VAL A 866 -14.16 12.26 20.44
C VAL A 866 -12.96 13.18 20.52
N VAL A 867 -12.32 13.51 19.38
CA VAL A 867 -11.07 14.29 19.35
C VAL A 867 -11.26 15.78 19.03
N ALA A 868 -12.49 16.28 19.13
CA ALA A 868 -12.83 17.66 18.82
C ALA A 868 -12.09 18.65 19.74
N ASN A 869 -11.30 19.53 19.15
CA ASN A 869 -10.50 20.54 19.86
C ASN A 869 -10.93 21.99 19.59
N ASN A 870 -11.84 22.18 18.65
CA ASN A 870 -12.37 23.49 18.31
C ASN A 870 -13.60 23.78 19.18
N PRO A 871 -13.79 25.00 19.73
CA PRO A 871 -14.98 25.35 20.51
C PRO A 871 -16.30 25.05 19.80
N ASP A 872 -16.36 25.30 18.49
CA ASP A 872 -17.56 25.01 17.69
C ASP A 872 -17.85 23.50 17.59
N GLU A 873 -16.81 22.68 17.43
CA GLU A 873 -16.91 21.22 17.39
C GLU A 873 -17.26 20.66 18.79
N GLN A 874 -16.70 21.25 19.85
CA GLN A 874 -17.03 20.88 21.24
C GLN A 874 -18.48 21.22 21.59
N ALA A 875 -19.01 22.35 21.10
CA ALA A 875 -20.40 22.70 21.27
C ALA A 875 -21.33 21.67 20.58
N ILE A 876 -21.01 21.27 19.35
CA ILE A 876 -21.75 20.21 18.64
C ILE A 876 -21.68 18.88 19.41
N ARG A 877 -20.51 18.51 19.94
CA ARG A 877 -20.34 17.31 20.77
C ARG A 877 -21.22 17.31 22.02
N ALA A 878 -21.40 18.49 22.63
CA ALA A 878 -22.24 18.62 23.83
C ALA A 878 -23.74 18.48 23.52
N GLU A 879 -24.16 18.66 22.28
CA GLU A 879 -25.53 18.44 21.83
C GLU A 879 -25.85 16.96 21.54
N TYR A 880 -24.82 16.15 21.25
CA TYR A 880 -24.92 14.69 21.03
C TYR A 880 -24.68 13.91 22.34
#